data_b10725d910851f06519cdcac0865b0da
#
_entry.id   b10725d910851f06519cdcac0865b0da
#
_cell.length_a   1.000
_cell.length_b   1.000
_cell.length_c   1.000
_cell.angle_alpha   90.00
_cell.angle_beta   90.00
_cell.angle_gamma   90.00
#
_symmetry.space_group_name_H-M   'P 1'
#
loop_
_entity.id
_entity.type
_entity.pdbx_description
1 polymer ?
#
loop_
_entity_poly.entity_id
_entity_poly.type
_entity_poly.pdbx_seq_one_letter_code
_entity_poly.pdbx_strand_id
1 'polypeptide(L)'
;MQREEGKILDFPTITAQQIATSLLAIPAFLPATLCTGYLTAWFINLHGFRQRSVVERVFWSVPLSLAVSTIGSILIGRFLSLAAVVVFLLSCAALWLAIVGKEWLSLRRAGAQWNIGWRPLGGAALTVAIVWIFIVVLSLIDLQSNHRLFMSVAVWDQSFRVNWTDAVLRTGVPPANSLYFFRHPAVMRNYYFWYVVCAAVAKMAHLPSRAVFISSCVWSGFALAALAGLFLKHFLAVGERLRRQFLLCVSLLAVTGLDVCVNLWNLVFFHMALPADLEWWSKDPIDSWYDSLLWAPHHVASLVCCMLAFLLAWMAGKEGARGRTVSVALIAASLASAFGLSIYVTFAFFLVMLVWALWQAAIVRSLRPALLFAAGGVCALLLLVPYLRELTHSSTGKQEGGMFGFVVRQMIPPDGLLSSRLIQHFATGHPMAARNFANFLLLTPGYFLELGLYFVVFLIYLVPAWRGRTLLTPAQRSLVCIAAATFPFISLMRSLTLKYDDFGIRGVLVLQFPLLLLASEVIIGWNFEDRKLGGSAMAAGLPRNIPRLLRSVASITLAIGVLSALCQSLMLRFVIPLAESNMGASRDPDAGSLSHNAYISSIGYAQLDASIPREAIVQFNPAPPNLFWMDVDLFGVDRQTGMITDRDGCGSPAGGDPSGCPAMAAAVDSLFNSASADQARATCREFGIQYLVARVYDPAWKDKTSWVWTLSPVVSDDEFRALDCRQ
;
A
#
# COMPACT_ATOMS: atom_id res chain seq x y z
N MET A 1 -30.52 10.32 48.05
CA MET A 1 -29.06 10.46 48.16
C MET A 1 -28.42 9.34 47.39
N GLN A 2 -28.34 9.49 46.06
CA GLN A 2 -27.60 8.58 45.17
C GLN A 2 -26.13 9.02 45.21
N ARG A 3 -25.25 8.09 45.54
CA ARG A 3 -23.80 8.28 45.50
C ARG A 3 -23.43 8.52 44.04
N GLU A 4 -22.87 9.68 43.71
CA GLU A 4 -22.03 9.88 42.56
C GLU A 4 -20.83 8.95 42.72
N GLU A 5 -20.89 7.78 42.07
CA GLU A 5 -19.73 6.93 41.87
C GLU A 5 -18.75 7.73 41.00
N GLY A 6 -17.55 7.90 41.52
CA GLY A 6 -16.53 8.73 40.93
C GLY A 6 -16.31 8.38 39.45
N LYS A 7 -16.38 9.37 38.56
CA LYS A 7 -15.84 9.36 37.22
C LYS A 7 -14.34 9.03 37.34
N ILE A 8 -14.00 7.75 37.38
CA ILE A 8 -12.69 7.28 36.94
C ILE A 8 -12.61 7.75 35.50
N LEU A 9 -11.71 8.67 35.21
CA LEU A 9 -11.31 9.05 33.85
C LEU A 9 -11.01 7.74 33.14
N ASP A 10 -11.91 7.30 32.27
CA ASP A 10 -11.72 6.14 31.40
C ASP A 10 -10.53 6.49 30.50
N PHE A 11 -9.35 6.10 30.94
CA PHE A 11 -8.16 6.20 30.12
C PHE A 11 -8.45 5.42 28.81
N PRO A 12 -8.17 5.97 27.64
CA PRO A 12 -8.45 5.32 26.37
C PRO A 12 -7.54 4.10 26.20
N THR A 13 -7.94 2.98 26.82
CA THR A 13 -7.15 1.75 26.93
C THR A 13 -6.85 1.16 25.56
N ILE A 14 -7.81 1.16 24.62
CA ILE A 14 -7.63 0.66 23.26
C ILE A 14 -6.60 1.50 22.51
N THR A 15 -6.72 2.83 22.54
CA THR A 15 -5.78 3.75 21.90
C THR A 15 -4.37 3.57 22.43
N ALA A 16 -4.21 3.57 23.77
CA ALA A 16 -2.90 3.41 24.41
C ALA A 16 -2.26 2.06 24.05
N GLN A 17 -3.03 0.99 24.06
CA GLN A 17 -2.56 -0.34 23.68
C GLN A 17 -2.14 -0.40 22.20
N GLN A 18 -2.91 0.20 21.30
CA GLN A 18 -2.55 0.24 19.88
C GLN A 18 -1.29 1.07 19.64
N ILE A 19 -1.13 2.21 20.30
CA ILE A 19 0.12 3.00 20.23
C ILE A 19 1.29 2.15 20.69
N ALA A 20 1.20 1.57 21.89
CA ALA A 20 2.29 0.79 22.46
C ALA A 20 2.68 -0.40 21.57
N THR A 21 1.71 -1.20 21.15
CA THR A 21 1.95 -2.38 20.31
C THR A 21 2.48 -2.01 18.93
N SER A 22 1.97 -0.92 18.31
CA SER A 22 2.49 -0.42 17.03
C SER A 22 3.93 0.07 17.14
N LEU A 23 4.27 0.80 18.20
CA LEU A 23 5.65 1.25 18.42
C LEU A 23 6.59 0.08 18.70
N LEU A 24 6.15 -0.96 19.42
CA LEU A 24 6.92 -2.19 19.66
C LEU A 24 7.09 -3.01 18.37
N ALA A 25 6.14 -2.97 17.48
CA ALA A 25 6.24 -3.67 16.19
C ALA A 25 7.31 -3.06 15.25
N ILE A 26 7.63 -1.76 15.38
CA ILE A 26 8.67 -1.13 14.54
C ILE A 26 10.02 -1.84 14.68
N PRO A 27 10.62 -2.00 15.88
CA PRO A 27 11.86 -2.76 16.03
C PRO A 27 11.69 -4.26 15.75
N ALA A 28 10.50 -4.83 15.93
CA ALA A 28 10.25 -6.24 15.61
C ALA A 28 10.39 -6.54 14.10
N PHE A 29 10.25 -5.56 13.22
CA PHE A 29 10.51 -5.70 11.79
C PHE A 29 12.00 -5.74 11.43
N LEU A 30 12.93 -5.29 12.28
CA LEU A 30 14.37 -5.21 11.94
C LEU A 30 14.95 -6.48 11.33
N PRO A 31 14.62 -7.71 11.83
CA PRO A 31 15.09 -8.94 11.23
C PRO A 31 14.73 -9.07 9.74
N ALA A 32 13.48 -8.71 9.39
CA ALA A 32 12.96 -8.83 8.03
C ALA A 32 13.33 -7.66 7.12
N THR A 33 13.50 -6.44 7.66
CA THR A 33 13.63 -5.20 6.87
C THR A 33 15.02 -4.59 6.85
N LEU A 34 15.93 -5.05 7.71
CA LEU A 34 17.31 -4.55 7.78
C LEU A 34 18.33 -5.68 7.79
N CYS A 35 18.18 -6.70 8.68
CA CYS A 35 19.23 -7.66 8.93
C CYS A 35 19.51 -8.58 7.74
N THR A 36 18.49 -9.08 7.07
CA THR A 36 18.64 -9.97 5.91
C THR A 36 19.39 -9.31 4.76
N GLY A 37 19.05 -8.06 4.41
CA GLY A 37 19.73 -7.30 3.35
C GLY A 37 21.14 -6.88 3.74
N TYR A 38 21.33 -6.51 5.02
CA TYR A 38 22.67 -6.20 5.53
C TYR A 38 23.61 -7.41 5.39
N LEU A 39 23.18 -8.57 5.86
CA LEU A 39 23.94 -9.80 5.76
C LEU A 39 24.24 -10.16 4.30
N THR A 40 23.21 -10.10 3.44
CA THR A 40 23.38 -10.34 2.01
C THR A 40 24.46 -9.42 1.43
N ALA A 41 24.34 -8.11 1.62
CA ALA A 41 25.31 -7.15 1.10
C ALA A 41 26.71 -7.31 1.73
N TRP A 42 26.77 -7.69 3.02
CA TRP A 42 28.01 -7.86 3.73
C TRP A 42 28.78 -9.08 3.26
N PHE A 43 28.12 -10.26 3.09
CA PHE A 43 28.77 -11.49 2.67
C PHE A 43 29.32 -11.41 1.25
N ILE A 44 28.56 -10.85 0.33
CA ILE A 44 29.01 -10.68 -1.06
C ILE A 44 29.87 -9.43 -1.28
N ASN A 45 30.03 -8.59 -0.25
CA ASN A 45 30.68 -7.27 -0.31
C ASN A 45 30.16 -6.41 -1.48
N LEU A 46 28.81 -6.30 -1.60
CA LEU A 46 28.12 -5.62 -2.69
C LEU A 46 28.67 -4.22 -2.90
N HIS A 47 29.24 -3.95 -4.08
CA HIS A 47 29.82 -2.64 -4.44
C HIS A 47 30.74 -2.05 -3.36
N GLY A 48 31.52 -2.90 -2.64
CA GLY A 48 32.38 -2.46 -1.54
C GLY A 48 31.63 -2.13 -0.24
N PHE A 49 30.53 -2.80 0.04
CA PHE A 49 29.63 -2.56 1.19
C PHE A 49 30.37 -2.44 2.53
N ARG A 50 31.39 -3.29 2.76
CA ARG A 50 32.12 -3.32 4.04
C ARG A 50 32.91 -2.04 4.32
N GLN A 51 33.29 -1.27 3.29
CA GLN A 51 34.04 -0.01 3.38
C GLN A 51 33.12 1.21 3.42
N ARG A 52 31.82 1.03 3.22
CA ARG A 52 30.86 2.14 3.16
C ARG A 52 30.53 2.67 4.56
N SER A 53 30.08 3.91 4.59
CA SER A 53 29.55 4.52 5.83
C SER A 53 28.32 3.79 6.35
N VAL A 54 28.03 3.92 7.66
CA VAL A 54 26.87 3.29 8.29
C VAL A 54 25.55 3.66 7.60
N VAL A 55 25.34 4.94 7.29
CA VAL A 55 24.13 5.41 6.62
C VAL A 55 23.95 4.75 5.26
N GLU A 56 25.02 4.64 4.48
CA GLU A 56 24.96 4.00 3.18
C GLU A 56 24.72 2.49 3.27
N ARG A 57 25.31 1.84 4.29
CA ARG A 57 25.01 0.42 4.57
C ARG A 57 23.55 0.23 4.90
N VAL A 58 22.93 1.11 5.70
CA VAL A 58 21.49 1.06 6.00
C VAL A 58 20.67 1.27 4.73
N PHE A 59 21.03 2.25 3.89
CA PHE A 59 20.30 2.52 2.64
C PHE A 59 20.33 1.34 1.67
N TRP A 60 21.42 0.58 1.59
CA TRP A 60 21.47 -0.66 0.83
C TRP A 60 20.69 -1.79 1.51
N SER A 61 20.82 -1.88 2.84
CA SER A 61 20.26 -3.01 3.60
C SER A 61 18.73 -3.05 3.54
N VAL A 62 18.05 -1.91 3.65
CA VAL A 62 16.59 -1.90 3.75
C VAL A 62 15.92 -2.35 2.44
N PRO A 63 16.19 -1.80 1.25
CA PRO A 63 15.62 -2.30 0.00
C PRO A 63 16.03 -3.74 -0.33
N LEU A 64 17.30 -4.11 -0.04
CA LEU A 64 17.75 -5.50 -0.22
C LEU A 64 17.03 -6.47 0.72
N SER A 65 16.72 -6.05 1.95
CA SER A 65 15.93 -6.87 2.85
C SER A 65 14.56 -7.14 2.28
N LEU A 66 13.86 -6.13 1.77
CA LEU A 66 12.56 -6.34 1.13
C LEU A 66 12.66 -7.34 -0.03
N ALA A 67 13.73 -7.25 -0.82
CA ALA A 67 13.96 -8.17 -1.92
C ALA A 67 14.23 -9.61 -1.45
N VAL A 68 15.09 -9.81 -0.43
CA VAL A 68 15.57 -11.14 -0.04
C VAL A 68 14.66 -11.78 1.01
N SER A 69 14.23 -11.01 2.04
CA SER A 69 13.39 -11.58 3.10
C SER A 69 12.02 -11.97 2.59
N THR A 70 11.42 -11.21 1.67
CA THR A 70 10.10 -11.49 1.15
C THR A 70 10.08 -12.83 0.40
N ILE A 71 10.89 -12.99 -0.66
CA ILE A 71 10.91 -14.25 -1.40
C ILE A 71 11.44 -15.40 -0.55
N GLY A 72 12.42 -15.14 0.33
CA GLY A 72 12.95 -16.12 1.27
C GLY A 72 11.87 -16.62 2.23
N SER A 73 11.08 -15.73 2.80
CA SER A 73 9.96 -16.09 3.69
C SER A 73 8.89 -16.91 2.98
N ILE A 74 8.60 -16.61 1.72
CA ILE A 74 7.65 -17.38 0.92
C ILE A 74 8.16 -18.80 0.67
N LEU A 75 9.40 -18.94 0.22
CA LEU A 75 9.97 -20.27 -0.07
C LEU A 75 10.11 -21.11 1.20
N ILE A 76 10.64 -20.52 2.29
CA ILE A 76 10.77 -21.20 3.57
C ILE A 76 9.41 -21.57 4.15
N GLY A 77 8.47 -20.61 4.15
CA GLY A 77 7.13 -20.83 4.68
C GLY A 77 6.37 -21.93 3.93
N ARG A 78 6.53 -21.97 2.61
CA ARG A 78 5.87 -22.94 1.76
C ARG A 78 6.44 -24.35 1.87
N PHE A 79 7.76 -24.50 1.86
CA PHE A 79 8.40 -25.81 1.86
C PHE A 79 8.63 -26.38 3.25
N LEU A 80 8.62 -25.52 4.27
CA LEU A 80 8.81 -25.91 5.67
C LEU A 80 7.63 -25.49 6.54
N SER A 81 7.63 -24.23 7.04
CA SER A 81 6.54 -23.69 7.86
C SER A 81 6.74 -22.19 8.17
N LEU A 82 5.69 -21.53 8.65
CA LEU A 82 5.81 -20.15 9.17
C LEU A 82 6.75 -20.08 10.40
N ALA A 83 6.84 -21.15 11.21
CA ALA A 83 7.79 -21.21 12.32
C ALA A 83 9.25 -21.22 11.81
N ALA A 84 9.53 -21.93 10.72
CA ALA A 84 10.85 -21.93 10.09
C ALA A 84 11.21 -20.53 9.54
N VAL A 85 10.24 -19.74 9.05
CA VAL A 85 10.46 -18.34 8.67
C VAL A 85 10.89 -17.51 9.87
N VAL A 86 10.21 -17.66 11.01
CA VAL A 86 10.60 -16.97 12.26
C VAL A 86 12.02 -17.32 12.68
N VAL A 87 12.38 -18.62 12.67
CA VAL A 87 13.74 -19.07 12.98
C VAL A 87 14.76 -18.46 12.02
N PHE A 88 14.47 -18.44 10.73
CA PHE A 88 15.32 -17.79 9.72
C PHE A 88 15.56 -16.30 10.03
N LEU A 89 14.49 -15.54 10.31
CA LEU A 89 14.59 -14.11 10.62
C LEU A 89 15.38 -13.86 11.91
N LEU A 90 15.13 -14.63 12.97
CA LEU A 90 15.87 -14.54 14.23
C LEU A 90 17.34 -14.89 14.06
N SER A 91 17.64 -15.91 13.25
CA SER A 91 19.03 -16.30 12.93
C SER A 91 19.75 -15.18 12.18
N CYS A 92 19.07 -14.53 11.23
CA CYS A 92 19.61 -13.35 10.56
C CYS A 92 19.87 -12.20 11.53
N ALA A 93 18.96 -11.92 12.47
CA ALA A 93 19.16 -10.89 13.48
C ALA A 93 20.35 -11.20 14.40
N ALA A 94 20.45 -12.43 14.89
CA ALA A 94 21.56 -12.86 15.75
C ALA A 94 22.93 -12.74 15.02
N LEU A 95 23.00 -13.20 13.77
CA LEU A 95 24.22 -13.10 12.97
C LEU A 95 24.58 -11.64 12.66
N TRP A 96 23.58 -10.79 12.35
CA TRP A 96 23.78 -9.37 12.16
C TRP A 96 24.34 -8.70 13.43
N LEU A 97 23.77 -8.98 14.60
CA LEU A 97 24.27 -8.47 15.89
C LEU A 97 25.71 -8.95 16.17
N ALA A 98 26.03 -10.19 15.86
CA ALA A 98 27.38 -10.72 16.02
C ALA A 98 28.41 -9.99 15.13
N ILE A 99 28.06 -9.76 13.84
CA ILE A 99 28.93 -9.04 12.90
C ILE A 99 29.12 -7.59 13.32
N VAL A 100 28.04 -6.87 13.59
CA VAL A 100 28.07 -5.45 13.98
C VAL A 100 28.77 -5.29 15.33
N GLY A 101 28.48 -6.18 16.30
CA GLY A 101 29.15 -6.19 17.60
C GLY A 101 30.67 -6.43 17.47
N LYS A 102 31.10 -7.38 16.62
CA LYS A 102 32.51 -7.62 16.34
C LYS A 102 33.18 -6.40 15.69
N GLU A 103 32.54 -5.78 14.70
CA GLU A 103 33.03 -4.55 14.07
C GLU A 103 33.17 -3.43 15.11
N TRP A 104 32.16 -3.22 15.96
CA TRP A 104 32.19 -2.22 17.01
C TRP A 104 33.31 -2.45 18.02
N LEU A 105 33.50 -3.69 18.49
CA LEU A 105 34.57 -4.03 19.42
C LEU A 105 35.95 -3.83 18.79
N SER A 106 36.12 -4.17 17.51
CA SER A 106 37.39 -3.96 16.80
C SER A 106 37.75 -2.48 16.66
N LEU A 107 36.77 -1.63 16.32
CA LEU A 107 36.94 -0.18 16.24
C LEU A 107 37.28 0.43 17.60
N ARG A 108 36.57 0.02 18.65
CA ARG A 108 36.82 0.48 20.02
C ARG A 108 38.23 0.11 20.49
N ARG A 109 38.72 -1.09 20.19
CA ARG A 109 40.11 -1.52 20.50
C ARG A 109 41.17 -0.73 19.74
N ALA A 110 40.85 -0.35 18.49
CA ALA A 110 41.74 0.47 17.65
C ALA A 110 41.69 1.96 17.96
N GLY A 111 40.87 2.41 18.94
CA GLY A 111 40.64 3.83 19.20
C GLY A 111 39.96 4.59 18.05
N ALA A 112 39.43 3.87 17.07
CA ALA A 112 38.81 4.42 15.88
C ALA A 112 37.30 4.66 16.09
N GLN A 113 36.79 5.71 15.48
CA GLN A 113 35.35 6.01 15.48
C GLN A 113 34.69 5.41 14.24
N TRP A 114 33.44 5.03 14.38
CA TRP A 114 32.61 4.64 13.24
C TRP A 114 32.52 5.77 12.23
N ASN A 115 32.77 5.45 10.98
CA ASN A 115 32.45 6.35 9.89
C ASN A 115 30.93 6.39 9.68
N ILE A 116 30.25 7.27 10.42
CA ILE A 116 28.80 7.44 10.29
C ILE A 116 28.47 8.03 8.91
N GLY A 117 29.47 8.65 8.24
CA GLY A 117 29.38 9.18 6.88
C GLY A 117 28.58 10.46 6.85
N TRP A 118 27.43 10.63 6.97
CA TRP A 118 26.61 11.80 6.78
C TRP A 118 26.31 12.49 8.12
N ARG A 119 27.32 12.80 8.92
CA ARG A 119 27.13 13.41 10.26
C ARG A 119 26.10 14.55 10.29
N PRO A 120 26.03 15.48 9.30
CA PRO A 120 24.99 16.50 9.30
C PRO A 120 23.61 15.96 8.90
N LEU A 121 23.50 14.79 8.22
CA LEU A 121 22.23 14.18 7.86
C LEU A 121 21.63 13.40 9.03
N GLY A 122 22.46 12.88 9.95
CA GLY A 122 22.01 12.00 11.03
C GLY A 122 20.87 12.61 11.85
N GLY A 123 21.00 13.87 12.28
CA GLY A 123 19.95 14.57 13.01
C GLY A 123 18.69 14.79 12.17
N ALA A 124 18.86 15.29 10.94
CA ALA A 124 17.71 15.55 10.06
C ALA A 124 17.01 14.27 9.61
N ALA A 125 17.77 13.21 9.29
CA ALA A 125 17.18 11.90 8.97
C ALA A 125 16.42 11.31 10.15
N LEU A 126 16.95 11.43 11.36
CA LEU A 126 16.26 11.01 12.58
C LEU A 126 14.97 11.81 12.79
N THR A 127 15.00 13.13 12.62
CA THR A 127 13.80 13.97 12.73
C THR A 127 12.74 13.54 11.71
N VAL A 128 13.11 13.35 10.44
CA VAL A 128 12.21 12.88 9.39
C VAL A 128 11.65 11.50 9.74
N ALA A 129 12.48 10.59 10.25
CA ALA A 129 12.02 9.25 10.67
C ALA A 129 11.01 9.33 11.83
N ILE A 130 11.27 10.16 12.85
CA ILE A 130 10.34 10.36 13.97
C ILE A 130 9.03 10.99 13.50
N VAL A 131 9.10 12.02 12.65
CA VAL A 131 7.90 12.66 12.07
C VAL A 131 7.10 11.66 11.26
N TRP A 132 7.75 10.82 10.45
CA TRP A 132 7.07 9.78 9.67
C TRP A 132 6.39 8.74 10.57
N ILE A 133 7.08 8.24 11.60
CA ILE A 133 6.48 7.33 12.59
C ILE A 133 5.24 7.98 13.23
N PHE A 134 5.37 9.25 13.63
CA PHE A 134 4.26 9.99 14.23
C PHE A 134 3.08 10.12 13.27
N ILE A 135 3.33 10.48 12.01
CA ILE A 135 2.28 10.58 10.97
C ILE A 135 1.57 9.24 10.81
N VAL A 136 2.30 8.14 10.63
CA VAL A 136 1.71 6.81 10.41
C VAL A 136 0.88 6.38 11.62
N VAL A 137 1.45 6.47 12.82
CA VAL A 137 0.75 6.05 14.04
C VAL A 137 -0.51 6.90 14.24
N LEU A 138 -0.40 8.23 14.17
CA LEU A 138 -1.55 9.12 14.37
C LEU A 138 -2.64 8.91 13.30
N SER A 139 -2.26 8.66 12.05
CA SER A 139 -3.22 8.48 10.96
C SER A 139 -3.96 7.15 11.03
N LEU A 140 -3.38 6.10 11.64
CA LEU A 140 -3.88 4.73 11.51
C LEU A 140 -4.40 4.09 12.80
N ILE A 141 -4.08 4.62 13.98
CA ILE A 141 -4.61 4.12 15.25
C ILE A 141 -6.06 4.54 15.43
N ASP A 142 -6.80 3.80 16.26
CA ASP A 142 -8.14 4.19 16.68
C ASP A 142 -8.09 5.10 17.89
N LEU A 143 -8.88 6.15 17.86
CA LEU A 143 -9.01 7.08 18.99
C LEU A 143 -10.26 6.73 19.80
N GLN A 144 -10.06 6.20 21.01
CA GLN A 144 -11.14 5.93 21.95
C GLN A 144 -11.48 7.22 22.72
N SER A 145 -12.77 7.54 22.80
CA SER A 145 -13.31 8.61 23.64
C SER A 145 -14.65 8.15 24.19
N ASN A 146 -14.73 7.96 25.50
CA ASN A 146 -15.85 7.31 26.16
C ASN A 146 -16.15 5.93 25.49
N HIS A 147 -17.41 5.58 25.28
CA HIS A 147 -17.83 4.35 24.58
C HIS A 147 -17.87 4.54 23.05
N ARG A 148 -16.88 5.21 22.48
CA ARG A 148 -16.74 5.44 21.04
C ARG A 148 -15.33 5.19 20.58
N LEU A 149 -15.18 4.60 19.39
CA LEU A 149 -13.91 4.30 18.77
C LEU A 149 -13.86 4.95 17.37
N PHE A 150 -13.11 6.06 17.29
CA PHE A 150 -12.96 6.81 16.03
C PHE A 150 -11.84 6.21 15.20
N MET A 151 -12.20 5.45 14.21
CA MET A 151 -11.29 4.82 13.26
C MET A 151 -10.84 5.81 12.18
N SER A 152 -9.71 5.55 11.55
CA SER A 152 -9.30 6.25 10.33
C SER A 152 -10.06 5.73 9.11
N VAL A 153 -10.25 6.56 8.08
CA VAL A 153 -10.85 6.11 6.81
C VAL A 153 -10.03 5.01 6.14
N ALA A 154 -8.70 5.04 6.28
CA ALA A 154 -7.80 4.02 5.76
C ALA A 154 -8.07 2.61 6.33
N VAL A 155 -8.83 2.52 7.42
CA VAL A 155 -9.29 1.28 8.05
C VAL A 155 -10.04 0.36 7.08
N TRP A 156 -10.79 0.91 6.14
CA TRP A 156 -11.52 0.13 5.17
C TRP A 156 -10.66 -0.94 4.48
N ASP A 157 -9.62 -0.51 3.81
CA ASP A 157 -8.72 -1.45 3.14
C ASP A 157 -7.81 -2.23 4.11
N GLN A 158 -7.50 -1.64 5.27
CA GLN A 158 -6.63 -2.27 6.26
C GLN A 158 -7.29 -3.47 6.93
N SER A 159 -8.62 -3.47 7.09
CA SER A 159 -9.36 -4.59 7.68
C SER A 159 -9.08 -5.89 6.91
N PHE A 160 -9.19 -5.86 5.58
CA PHE A 160 -8.85 -7.01 4.74
C PHE A 160 -7.37 -7.42 4.87
N ARG A 161 -6.45 -6.47 4.94
CA ARG A 161 -5.01 -6.75 5.02
C ARG A 161 -4.61 -7.34 6.36
N VAL A 162 -5.23 -6.89 7.44
CA VAL A 162 -5.08 -7.51 8.77
C VAL A 162 -5.63 -8.93 8.75
N ASN A 163 -6.84 -9.14 8.22
CA ASN A 163 -7.45 -10.45 8.08
C ASN A 163 -6.61 -11.41 7.21
N TRP A 164 -5.96 -10.91 6.14
CA TRP A 164 -5.02 -11.72 5.36
C TRP A 164 -3.75 -12.10 6.14
N THR A 165 -3.26 -11.21 7.01
CA THR A 165 -2.15 -11.53 7.92
C THR A 165 -2.55 -12.62 8.90
N ASP A 166 -3.76 -12.54 9.46
CA ASP A 166 -4.31 -13.54 10.36
C ASP A 166 -4.56 -14.88 9.64
N ALA A 167 -4.99 -14.85 8.39
CA ALA A 167 -5.12 -16.06 7.57
C ALA A 167 -3.76 -16.79 7.41
N VAL A 168 -2.67 -16.06 7.18
CA VAL A 168 -1.32 -16.64 7.16
C VAL A 168 -0.93 -17.21 8.52
N LEU A 169 -1.26 -16.53 9.62
CA LEU A 169 -0.97 -17.02 10.98
C LEU A 169 -1.71 -18.33 11.28
N ARG A 170 -2.94 -18.48 10.82
CA ARG A 170 -3.76 -19.68 11.01
C ARG A 170 -3.33 -20.84 10.13
N THR A 171 -3.11 -20.58 8.83
CA THR A 171 -3.02 -21.66 7.83
C THR A 171 -1.62 -21.82 7.21
N GLY A 172 -0.71 -20.88 7.44
CA GLY A 172 0.63 -20.93 6.89
C GLY A 172 0.74 -20.42 5.46
N VAL A 173 1.63 -20.99 4.65
CA VAL A 173 1.93 -20.58 3.27
C VAL A 173 1.81 -21.80 2.35
N PRO A 174 0.97 -21.74 1.30
CA PRO A 174 0.08 -20.64 0.93
C PRO A 174 -1.07 -20.48 1.94
N PRO A 175 -1.54 -19.24 2.18
CA PRO A 175 -2.64 -19.02 3.09
C PRO A 175 -3.97 -19.46 2.47
N ALA A 176 -4.87 -20.02 3.30
CA ALA A 176 -6.25 -20.20 2.92
C ALA A 176 -6.92 -18.81 2.78
N ASN A 177 -8.00 -18.76 2.00
CA ASN A 177 -8.80 -17.54 1.92
C ASN A 177 -9.29 -17.15 3.33
N SER A 178 -9.18 -15.88 3.65
CA SER A 178 -9.64 -15.33 4.93
C SER A 178 -11.17 -15.33 5.06
N LEU A 179 -11.87 -15.28 3.93
CA LEU A 179 -13.31 -15.43 3.87
C LEU A 179 -13.66 -16.92 3.71
N TYR A 180 -14.73 -17.33 4.40
CA TYR A 180 -15.21 -18.70 4.34
C TYR A 180 -16.18 -18.90 3.19
N PHE A 181 -15.90 -19.89 2.34
CA PHE A 181 -16.77 -20.37 1.29
C PHE A 181 -17.07 -21.84 1.49
N PHE A 182 -18.32 -22.16 1.78
CA PHE A 182 -18.74 -23.52 2.08
C PHE A 182 -18.48 -24.47 0.90
N ARG A 183 -17.91 -25.65 1.19
CA ARG A 183 -17.50 -26.70 0.23
C ARG A 183 -16.46 -26.28 -0.82
N HIS A 184 -16.00 -25.05 -0.81
CA HIS A 184 -15.01 -24.55 -1.76
C HIS A 184 -13.84 -23.86 -1.04
N PRO A 185 -13.08 -24.61 -0.21
CA PRO A 185 -11.87 -24.04 0.42
C PRO A 185 -10.93 -23.59 -0.68
N ALA A 186 -10.67 -22.31 -0.73
CA ALA A 186 -9.79 -21.70 -1.71
C ALA A 186 -8.51 -21.21 -1.04
N VAL A 187 -7.41 -21.31 -1.77
CA VAL A 187 -6.16 -20.63 -1.41
C VAL A 187 -6.31 -19.16 -1.76
N MET A 188 -5.77 -18.28 -0.94
CA MET A 188 -5.74 -16.86 -1.22
C MET A 188 -4.95 -16.59 -2.50
N ARG A 189 -5.59 -16.02 -3.51
CA ARG A 189 -5.00 -15.74 -4.83
C ARG A 189 -4.43 -14.34 -4.97
N ASN A 190 -4.41 -13.59 -3.90
CA ASN A 190 -3.95 -12.22 -3.89
C ASN A 190 -2.41 -12.15 -3.73
N TYR A 191 -1.85 -10.96 -3.85
CA TYR A 191 -0.45 -10.65 -3.59
C TYR A 191 -0.14 -10.77 -2.08
N TYR A 192 -0.12 -11.99 -1.54
CA TYR A 192 0.00 -12.28 -0.11
C TYR A 192 1.42 -12.23 0.47
N PHE A 193 2.45 -11.96 -0.34
CA PHE A 193 3.84 -12.02 0.11
C PHE A 193 4.15 -11.04 1.25
N TRP A 194 3.55 -9.84 1.21
CA TRP A 194 3.67 -8.86 2.30
C TRP A 194 3.11 -9.39 3.61
N TYR A 195 1.96 -10.03 3.55
CA TYR A 195 1.26 -10.53 4.73
C TYR A 195 1.96 -11.74 5.36
N VAL A 196 2.73 -12.49 4.59
CA VAL A 196 3.62 -13.55 5.15
C VAL A 196 4.73 -12.92 6.00
N VAL A 197 5.33 -11.82 5.54
CA VAL A 197 6.33 -11.09 6.33
C VAL A 197 5.69 -10.50 7.59
N CYS A 198 4.53 -9.87 7.47
CA CYS A 198 3.76 -9.35 8.61
C CYS A 198 3.41 -10.46 9.61
N ALA A 199 2.91 -11.59 9.15
CA ALA A 199 2.57 -12.74 9.99
C ALA A 199 3.78 -13.33 10.71
N ALA A 200 4.93 -13.42 10.03
CA ALA A 200 6.17 -13.88 10.67
C ALA A 200 6.60 -12.91 11.80
N VAL A 201 6.50 -11.59 11.59
CA VAL A 201 6.80 -10.59 12.61
C VAL A 201 5.79 -10.65 13.77
N ALA A 202 4.48 -10.75 13.47
CA ALA A 202 3.43 -10.90 14.48
C ALA A 202 3.68 -12.13 15.36
N LYS A 203 3.98 -13.28 14.73
CA LYS A 203 4.28 -14.52 15.43
C LYS A 203 5.56 -14.44 16.27
N MET A 204 6.61 -13.82 15.72
CA MET A 204 7.91 -13.66 16.38
C MET A 204 7.83 -12.79 17.64
N ALA A 205 7.06 -11.71 17.58
CA ALA A 205 6.97 -10.71 18.64
C ALA A 205 5.70 -10.86 19.52
N HIS A 206 4.84 -11.83 19.22
CA HIS A 206 3.53 -12.00 19.87
C HIS A 206 2.68 -10.72 19.87
N LEU A 207 2.65 -10.03 18.72
CA LEU A 207 1.94 -8.77 18.54
C LEU A 207 0.68 -8.95 17.68
N PRO A 208 -0.38 -8.13 17.90
CA PRO A 208 -1.56 -8.13 17.06
C PRO A 208 -1.22 -7.80 15.60
N SER A 209 -1.86 -8.47 14.66
CA SER A 209 -1.66 -8.26 13.21
C SER A 209 -1.88 -6.82 12.78
N ARG A 210 -2.83 -6.12 13.40
CA ARG A 210 -3.09 -4.70 13.14
C ARG A 210 -1.90 -3.81 13.49
N ALA A 211 -1.30 -3.99 14.66
CA ALA A 211 -0.13 -3.23 15.10
C ALA A 211 1.06 -3.47 14.17
N VAL A 212 1.25 -4.73 13.74
CA VAL A 212 2.27 -5.11 12.78
C VAL A 212 2.01 -4.48 11.41
N PHE A 213 0.74 -4.45 10.96
CA PHE A 213 0.39 -3.81 9.69
C PHE A 213 0.68 -2.30 9.73
N ILE A 214 0.30 -1.58 10.79
CA ILE A 214 0.61 -0.15 10.98
C ILE A 214 2.13 0.08 10.90
N SER A 215 2.92 -0.75 11.58
CA SER A 215 4.38 -0.65 11.54
C SER A 215 4.98 -0.98 10.19
N SER A 216 4.33 -1.83 9.39
CA SER A 216 4.73 -2.14 8.03
C SER A 216 4.65 -0.92 7.10
N CYS A 217 3.70 0.00 7.34
CA CYS A 217 3.62 1.30 6.64
C CYS A 217 4.86 2.17 6.94
N VAL A 218 5.33 2.16 8.21
CA VAL A 218 6.58 2.86 8.58
C VAL A 218 7.76 2.33 7.78
N TRP A 219 7.92 1.02 7.70
CA TRP A 219 9.04 0.39 6.99
C TRP A 219 9.00 0.55 5.48
N SER A 220 7.81 0.58 4.88
CA SER A 220 7.65 0.91 3.45
C SER A 220 8.13 2.32 3.14
N GLY A 221 7.81 3.30 3.99
CA GLY A 221 8.32 4.67 3.86
C GLY A 221 9.83 4.74 4.01
N PHE A 222 10.41 4.03 4.98
CA PHE A 222 11.87 3.96 5.15
C PHE A 222 12.55 3.31 3.95
N ALA A 223 11.96 2.28 3.37
CA ALA A 223 12.50 1.60 2.20
C ALA A 223 12.49 2.51 0.96
N LEU A 224 11.40 3.25 0.75
CA LEU A 224 11.29 4.22 -0.33
C LEU A 224 12.32 5.36 -0.18
N ALA A 225 12.47 5.90 1.04
CA ALA A 225 13.46 6.92 1.33
C ALA A 225 14.91 6.41 1.13
N ALA A 226 15.21 5.20 1.60
CA ALA A 226 16.52 4.59 1.41
C ALA A 226 16.84 4.38 -0.07
N LEU A 227 15.86 3.89 -0.85
CA LEU A 227 15.98 3.73 -2.29
C LEU A 227 16.24 5.07 -3.00
N ALA A 228 15.46 6.11 -2.66
CA ALA A 228 15.67 7.45 -3.20
C ALA A 228 17.10 7.95 -2.92
N GLY A 229 17.61 7.75 -1.70
CA GLY A 229 18.99 8.07 -1.34
C GLY A 229 20.03 7.33 -2.19
N LEU A 230 19.81 6.04 -2.47
CA LEU A 230 20.66 5.25 -3.38
C LEU A 230 20.63 5.79 -4.82
N PHE A 231 19.44 6.14 -5.33
CA PHE A 231 19.32 6.72 -6.66
C PHE A 231 20.00 8.08 -6.77
N LEU A 232 19.81 8.95 -5.81
CA LEU A 232 20.49 10.24 -5.77
C LEU A 232 22.03 10.09 -5.77
N LYS A 233 22.54 9.12 -5.01
CA LYS A 233 23.97 8.90 -4.89
C LYS A 233 24.59 8.15 -6.07
N HIS A 234 24.01 7.02 -6.47
CA HIS A 234 24.64 6.08 -7.41
C HIS A 234 24.13 6.20 -8.83
N PHE A 235 22.90 6.68 -9.02
CA PHE A 235 22.29 6.83 -10.34
C PHE A 235 22.45 8.26 -10.86
N LEU A 236 22.02 9.26 -10.10
CA LEU A 236 22.14 10.69 -10.45
C LEU A 236 23.50 11.30 -10.10
N ALA A 237 24.26 10.66 -9.22
CA ALA A 237 25.60 11.08 -8.80
C ALA A 237 25.67 12.56 -8.30
N VAL A 238 24.75 12.95 -7.43
CA VAL A 238 24.50 14.35 -7.01
C VAL A 238 25.67 15.00 -6.25
N GLY A 239 26.62 14.22 -5.70
CA GLY A 239 27.79 14.73 -5.03
C GLY A 239 27.49 15.45 -3.70
N GLU A 240 28.05 16.64 -3.49
CA GLU A 240 27.98 17.41 -2.22
C GLU A 240 26.55 17.88 -1.88
N ARG A 241 25.65 17.97 -2.85
CA ARG A 241 24.25 18.37 -2.65
C ARG A 241 23.36 17.23 -2.12
N LEU A 242 23.90 16.02 -2.01
CA LEU A 242 23.17 14.80 -1.70
C LEU A 242 22.28 14.96 -0.45
N ARG A 243 22.78 15.58 0.62
CA ARG A 243 21.98 15.77 1.84
C ARG A 243 20.74 16.64 1.61
N ARG A 244 20.93 17.81 1.00
CA ARG A 244 19.82 18.76 0.77
C ARG A 244 18.80 18.17 -0.19
N GLN A 245 19.27 17.51 -1.24
CA GLN A 245 18.41 16.90 -2.23
C GLN A 245 17.67 15.68 -1.68
N PHE A 246 18.32 14.89 -0.81
CA PHE A 246 17.66 13.78 -0.13
C PHE A 246 16.53 14.27 0.78
N LEU A 247 16.81 15.27 1.65
CA LEU A 247 15.79 15.82 2.54
C LEU A 247 14.63 16.42 1.76
N LEU A 248 14.91 17.14 0.68
CA LEU A 248 13.88 17.67 -0.20
C LEU A 248 13.08 16.55 -0.88
N CYS A 249 13.75 15.53 -1.41
CA CYS A 249 13.10 14.38 -2.03
C CYS A 249 12.15 13.69 -1.07
N VAL A 250 12.56 13.46 0.18
CA VAL A 250 11.69 12.86 1.20
C VAL A 250 10.55 13.81 1.60
N SER A 251 10.80 15.12 1.68
CA SER A 251 9.72 16.09 1.96
C SER A 251 8.68 16.15 0.85
N LEU A 252 9.09 15.93 -0.40
CA LEU A 252 8.17 15.89 -1.55
C LEU A 252 7.24 14.69 -1.53
N LEU A 253 7.52 13.63 -0.76
CA LEU A 253 6.56 12.54 -0.53
C LEU A 253 5.26 13.01 0.14
N ALA A 254 5.28 14.15 0.82
CA ALA A 254 4.12 14.79 1.42
C ALA A 254 3.47 15.84 0.48
N VAL A 255 3.64 15.72 -0.83
CA VAL A 255 3.02 16.61 -1.83
C VAL A 255 2.09 15.78 -2.70
N THR A 256 0.80 16.12 -2.69
CA THR A 256 -0.24 15.46 -3.49
C THR A 256 -0.57 16.29 -4.75
N GLY A 257 -1.67 15.97 -5.40
CA GLY A 257 -2.21 16.72 -6.53
C GLY A 257 -2.88 18.05 -6.15
N LEU A 258 -3.74 18.53 -7.02
CA LEU A 258 -4.55 19.73 -6.81
C LEU A 258 -5.95 19.39 -6.26
N ASP A 259 -6.05 18.31 -5.51
CA ASP A 259 -7.29 17.68 -5.05
C ASP A 259 -8.18 18.64 -4.27
N VAL A 260 -7.58 19.45 -3.39
CA VAL A 260 -8.33 20.45 -2.62
C VAL A 260 -9.04 21.46 -3.54
N CYS A 261 -8.43 21.84 -4.66
CA CYS A 261 -9.05 22.78 -5.61
C CYS A 261 -10.25 22.13 -6.31
N VAL A 262 -10.12 20.85 -6.71
CA VAL A 262 -11.21 20.12 -7.37
C VAL A 262 -12.38 19.91 -6.41
N ASN A 263 -12.07 19.49 -5.18
CA ASN A 263 -13.11 19.26 -4.17
C ASN A 263 -13.81 20.57 -3.76
N LEU A 264 -13.08 21.69 -3.63
CA LEU A 264 -13.69 22.99 -3.39
C LEU A 264 -14.55 23.45 -4.58
N TRP A 265 -14.10 23.19 -5.79
CA TRP A 265 -14.90 23.47 -7.00
C TRP A 265 -16.19 22.68 -6.99
N ASN A 266 -16.12 21.37 -6.70
CA ASN A 266 -17.30 20.51 -6.63
C ASN A 266 -18.27 20.93 -5.51
N LEU A 267 -17.74 21.33 -4.35
CA LEU A 267 -18.54 21.82 -3.23
C LEU A 267 -19.27 23.13 -3.57
N VAL A 268 -18.56 24.10 -4.16
CA VAL A 268 -19.11 25.46 -4.40
C VAL A 268 -20.07 25.48 -5.58
N PHE A 269 -19.72 24.82 -6.69
CA PHE A 269 -20.50 24.92 -7.93
C PHE A 269 -21.51 23.79 -8.13
N PHE A 270 -21.25 22.62 -7.57
CA PHE A 270 -22.14 21.47 -7.73
C PHE A 270 -22.80 21.03 -6.42
N HIS A 271 -22.50 21.71 -5.31
CA HIS A 271 -23.01 21.39 -3.96
C HIS A 271 -22.77 19.92 -3.56
N MET A 272 -21.70 19.32 -4.08
CA MET A 272 -21.33 17.96 -3.73
C MET A 272 -20.67 17.96 -2.34
N ALA A 273 -21.03 16.97 -1.52
CA ALA A 273 -20.35 16.75 -0.24
C ALA A 273 -18.86 16.42 -0.48
N LEU A 274 -18.01 16.83 0.46
CA LEU A 274 -16.61 16.43 0.43
C LEU A 274 -16.51 14.90 0.57
N PRO A 275 -15.71 14.24 -0.27
CA PRO A 275 -15.49 12.80 -0.15
C PRO A 275 -14.71 12.49 1.13
N ALA A 276 -14.84 11.26 1.62
CA ALA A 276 -14.08 10.78 2.78
C ALA A 276 -12.57 10.75 2.52
N ASP A 277 -12.19 10.56 1.28
CA ASP A 277 -10.83 10.65 0.77
C ASP A 277 -10.79 11.72 -0.32
N LEU A 278 -10.00 12.78 -0.12
CA LEU A 278 -9.94 13.90 -1.04
C LEU A 278 -9.35 13.55 -2.40
N GLU A 279 -8.53 12.51 -2.49
CA GLU A 279 -7.92 12.06 -3.75
C GLU A 279 -8.92 11.29 -4.63
N TRP A 280 -10.01 10.78 -4.05
CA TRP A 280 -11.02 9.99 -4.76
C TRP A 280 -12.16 10.82 -5.37
N TRP A 281 -11.84 12.02 -5.86
CA TRP A 281 -12.78 12.85 -6.61
C TRP A 281 -13.00 12.35 -8.05
N SER A 282 -12.09 11.57 -8.58
CA SER A 282 -12.18 10.97 -9.92
C SER A 282 -12.61 9.50 -9.84
N LYS A 283 -13.07 8.95 -10.98
CA LYS A 283 -13.46 7.53 -11.05
C LYS A 283 -12.25 6.59 -11.01
N ASP A 284 -11.18 6.98 -11.67
CA ASP A 284 -9.91 6.25 -11.72
C ASP A 284 -8.81 7.15 -11.15
N PRO A 285 -8.74 7.35 -9.82
CA PRO A 285 -7.85 8.30 -9.17
C PRO A 285 -6.38 7.91 -9.29
N ILE A 286 -5.50 8.84 -8.98
CA ILE A 286 -4.07 8.61 -8.76
C ILE A 286 -3.77 8.81 -7.28
N ASP A 287 -3.47 7.74 -6.58
CA ASP A 287 -3.06 7.85 -5.19
C ASP A 287 -1.71 8.58 -5.09
N SER A 288 -1.64 9.54 -4.17
CA SER A 288 -0.39 10.18 -3.79
C SER A 288 0.58 9.20 -3.11
N TRP A 289 1.82 9.65 -2.89
CA TRP A 289 2.76 8.89 -2.06
C TRP A 289 2.25 8.71 -0.63
N TYR A 290 1.58 9.74 -0.11
CA TYR A 290 1.02 9.73 1.23
C TYR A 290 -0.01 8.63 1.39
N ASP A 291 -1.00 8.60 0.50
CA ASP A 291 -2.05 7.58 0.52
C ASP A 291 -1.50 6.19 0.17
N SER A 292 -0.68 6.07 -0.86
CA SER A 292 -0.04 4.80 -1.21
C SER A 292 0.73 4.17 -0.04
N LEU A 293 1.41 4.97 0.80
CA LEU A 293 2.15 4.49 1.96
C LEU A 293 1.25 4.09 3.13
N LEU A 294 0.13 4.79 3.34
CA LEU A 294 -0.79 4.53 4.45
C LEU A 294 -1.81 3.44 4.12
N TRP A 295 -2.36 3.44 2.90
CA TRP A 295 -3.39 2.49 2.50
C TRP A 295 -2.81 1.17 2.00
N ALA A 296 -1.75 1.23 1.18
CA ALA A 296 -1.28 0.09 0.41
C ALA A 296 0.26 -0.06 0.39
N PRO A 297 0.92 -0.16 1.56
CA PRO A 297 2.37 -0.15 1.69
C PRO A 297 3.09 -1.23 0.87
N HIS A 298 2.42 -2.34 0.59
CA HIS A 298 2.96 -3.44 -0.21
C HIS A 298 3.15 -3.09 -1.69
N HIS A 299 2.35 -2.18 -2.26
CA HIS A 299 2.57 -1.67 -3.62
C HIS A 299 3.82 -0.79 -3.68
N VAL A 300 4.04 0.04 -2.65
CA VAL A 300 5.29 0.82 -2.52
C VAL A 300 6.49 -0.09 -2.32
N ALA A 301 6.37 -1.13 -1.49
CA ALA A 301 7.44 -2.13 -1.32
C ALA A 301 7.75 -2.87 -2.64
N SER A 302 6.73 -3.17 -3.46
CA SER A 302 6.90 -3.73 -4.79
C SER A 302 7.70 -2.79 -5.70
N LEU A 303 7.34 -1.50 -5.73
CA LEU A 303 8.08 -0.49 -6.48
C LEU A 303 9.55 -0.41 -6.02
N VAL A 304 9.78 -0.43 -4.69
CA VAL A 304 11.14 -0.43 -4.14
C VAL A 304 11.95 -1.62 -4.70
N CYS A 305 11.37 -2.80 -4.72
CA CYS A 305 12.02 -3.99 -5.30
C CYS A 305 12.24 -3.85 -6.81
N CYS A 306 11.28 -3.34 -7.57
CA CYS A 306 11.40 -3.08 -9.01
C CYS A 306 12.54 -2.10 -9.32
N MET A 307 12.56 -0.96 -8.64
CA MET A 307 13.57 0.07 -8.86
C MET A 307 14.95 -0.33 -8.33
N LEU A 308 15.00 -1.17 -7.27
CA LEU A 308 16.26 -1.79 -6.83
C LEU A 308 16.83 -2.71 -7.92
N ALA A 309 15.99 -3.54 -8.54
CA ALA A 309 16.41 -4.40 -9.65
C ALA A 309 16.97 -3.58 -10.82
N PHE A 310 16.31 -2.46 -11.15
CA PHE A 310 16.80 -1.53 -12.18
C PHE A 310 18.17 -0.90 -11.80
N LEU A 311 18.32 -0.43 -10.56
CA LEU A 311 19.57 0.16 -10.08
C LEU A 311 20.72 -0.86 -10.12
N LEU A 312 20.48 -2.10 -9.68
CA LEU A 312 21.45 -3.19 -9.73
C LEU A 312 21.86 -3.51 -11.17
N ALA A 313 20.91 -3.59 -12.10
CA ALA A 313 21.21 -3.81 -13.52
C ALA A 313 22.04 -2.64 -14.12
N TRP A 314 21.71 -1.42 -13.78
CA TRP A 314 22.44 -0.23 -14.19
C TRP A 314 23.89 -0.22 -13.71
N MET A 315 24.12 -0.57 -12.43
CA MET A 315 25.45 -0.59 -11.84
C MET A 315 26.28 -1.79 -12.32
N ALA A 316 25.66 -2.94 -12.49
CA ALA A 316 26.33 -4.19 -12.89
C ALA A 316 26.97 -4.11 -14.29
N GLY A 317 26.51 -3.23 -15.14
CA GLY A 317 27.10 -2.99 -16.46
C GLY A 317 28.60 -2.63 -16.42
N LYS A 318 29.11 -2.13 -15.28
CA LYS A 318 30.51 -1.74 -15.05
C LYS A 318 31.33 -2.79 -14.31
N GLU A 319 30.74 -3.90 -13.91
CA GLU A 319 31.35 -4.92 -13.06
C GLU A 319 31.99 -6.07 -13.87
N GLY A 320 32.90 -6.82 -13.20
CA GLY A 320 33.45 -8.09 -13.71
C GLY A 320 32.41 -9.23 -13.69
N ALA A 321 32.77 -10.40 -14.22
CA ALA A 321 31.85 -11.54 -14.37
C ALA A 321 31.18 -11.94 -13.04
N ARG A 322 31.94 -12.09 -11.96
CA ARG A 322 31.42 -12.47 -10.63
C ARG A 322 30.41 -11.44 -10.11
N GLY A 323 30.71 -10.14 -10.22
CA GLY A 323 29.77 -9.07 -9.80
C GLY A 323 28.47 -9.12 -10.61
N ARG A 324 28.53 -9.36 -11.92
CA ARG A 324 27.35 -9.51 -12.75
C ARG A 324 26.47 -10.71 -12.35
N THR A 325 27.06 -11.87 -12.06
CA THR A 325 26.29 -13.04 -11.60
C THR A 325 25.57 -12.76 -10.29
N VAL A 326 26.26 -12.12 -9.34
CA VAL A 326 25.66 -11.70 -8.06
C VAL A 326 24.52 -10.71 -8.31
N SER A 327 24.72 -9.73 -9.17
CA SER A 327 23.69 -8.75 -9.51
C SER A 327 22.46 -9.41 -10.16
N VAL A 328 22.64 -10.39 -11.05
CA VAL A 328 21.54 -11.17 -11.63
C VAL A 328 20.74 -11.91 -10.56
N ALA A 329 21.40 -12.54 -9.58
CA ALA A 329 20.72 -13.21 -8.49
C ALA A 329 19.92 -12.25 -7.60
N LEU A 330 20.47 -11.06 -7.32
CA LEU A 330 19.74 -10.03 -6.55
C LEU A 330 18.60 -9.41 -7.35
N ILE A 331 18.76 -9.20 -8.65
CA ILE A 331 17.68 -8.76 -9.55
C ILE A 331 16.55 -9.81 -9.55
N ALA A 332 16.90 -11.10 -9.62
CA ALA A 332 15.92 -12.18 -9.57
C ALA A 332 15.12 -12.17 -8.26
N ALA A 333 15.79 -12.08 -7.12
CA ALA A 333 15.13 -11.98 -5.82
C ALA A 333 14.24 -10.71 -5.72
N SER A 334 14.74 -9.58 -6.23
CA SER A 334 13.99 -8.32 -6.23
C SER A 334 12.71 -8.41 -7.08
N LEU A 335 12.79 -8.92 -8.31
CA LEU A 335 11.64 -9.05 -9.22
C LEU A 335 10.65 -10.12 -8.73
N ALA A 336 11.13 -11.23 -8.17
CA ALA A 336 10.26 -12.25 -7.59
C ALA A 336 9.49 -11.71 -6.38
N SER A 337 10.16 -10.98 -5.50
CA SER A 337 9.50 -10.30 -4.38
C SER A 337 8.51 -9.24 -4.86
N ALA A 338 8.90 -8.41 -5.82
CA ALA A 338 8.04 -7.38 -6.39
C ALA A 338 6.72 -7.95 -6.92
N PHE A 339 6.78 -9.05 -7.67
CA PHE A 339 5.60 -9.68 -8.27
C PHE A 339 4.61 -10.16 -7.20
N GLY A 340 5.10 -10.82 -6.15
CA GLY A 340 4.24 -11.29 -5.08
C GLY A 340 3.78 -10.20 -4.10
N LEU A 341 4.45 -9.04 -4.10
CA LEU A 341 4.03 -7.84 -3.36
C LEU A 341 2.95 -7.06 -4.13
N SER A 342 3.07 -6.94 -5.45
CA SER A 342 2.09 -6.28 -6.32
C SER A 342 2.25 -6.70 -7.76
N ILE A 343 1.29 -7.44 -8.27
CA ILE A 343 1.25 -7.84 -9.68
C ILE A 343 1.13 -6.59 -10.57
N TYR A 344 0.30 -5.62 -10.19
CA TYR A 344 0.03 -4.42 -10.98
C TYR A 344 1.25 -3.53 -11.17
N VAL A 345 1.95 -3.21 -10.07
CA VAL A 345 3.19 -2.40 -10.11
C VAL A 345 4.27 -3.11 -10.91
N THR A 346 4.45 -4.41 -10.66
CA THR A 346 5.48 -5.21 -11.35
C THR A 346 5.18 -5.35 -12.83
N PHE A 347 3.92 -5.55 -13.21
CA PHE A 347 3.53 -5.65 -14.63
C PHE A 347 3.69 -4.31 -15.36
N ALA A 348 3.25 -3.20 -14.77
CA ALA A 348 3.49 -1.87 -15.33
C ALA A 348 4.99 -1.60 -15.49
N PHE A 349 5.78 -1.92 -14.47
CA PHE A 349 7.23 -1.77 -14.52
C PHE A 349 7.87 -2.63 -15.61
N PHE A 350 7.42 -3.86 -15.78
CA PHE A 350 7.92 -4.75 -16.84
C PHE A 350 7.67 -4.17 -18.24
N LEU A 351 6.46 -3.68 -18.52
CA LEU A 351 6.12 -3.03 -19.79
C LEU A 351 7.01 -1.80 -20.06
N VAL A 352 7.21 -0.99 -19.05
CA VAL A 352 8.08 0.19 -19.12
C VAL A 352 9.54 -0.19 -19.34
N MET A 353 10.02 -1.25 -18.68
CA MET A 353 11.39 -1.76 -18.88
C MET A 353 11.60 -2.32 -20.29
N LEU A 354 10.58 -2.88 -20.91
CA LEU A 354 10.64 -3.29 -22.31
C LEU A 354 10.88 -2.07 -23.25
N VAL A 355 10.12 -1.00 -23.04
CA VAL A 355 10.32 0.25 -23.80
C VAL A 355 11.70 0.85 -23.55
N TRP A 356 12.14 0.86 -22.28
CA TRP A 356 13.46 1.33 -21.90
C TRP A 356 14.57 0.48 -22.54
N ALA A 357 14.42 -0.84 -22.60
CA ALA A 357 15.38 -1.74 -23.26
C ALA A 357 15.47 -1.49 -24.78
N LEU A 358 14.32 -1.29 -25.44
CA LEU A 358 14.28 -0.91 -26.87
C LEU A 358 14.96 0.45 -27.10
N TRP A 359 14.70 1.42 -26.24
CA TRP A 359 15.37 2.72 -26.30
C TRP A 359 16.88 2.60 -26.07
N GLN A 360 17.34 1.77 -25.11
CA GLN A 360 18.77 1.49 -24.90
C GLN A 360 19.41 0.85 -26.14
N ALA A 361 18.71 -0.09 -26.78
CA ALA A 361 19.18 -0.73 -28.02
C ALA A 361 19.30 0.25 -29.17
N ALA A 362 18.26 1.05 -29.41
CA ALA A 362 18.17 1.91 -30.58
C ALA A 362 19.05 3.18 -30.47
N ILE A 363 19.07 3.80 -29.30
CA ILE A 363 19.67 5.14 -29.12
C ILE A 363 21.02 5.08 -28.40
N VAL A 364 21.11 4.33 -27.29
CA VAL A 364 22.33 4.25 -26.48
C VAL A 364 23.30 3.19 -27.04
N ARG A 365 22.79 2.27 -27.84
CA ARG A 365 23.53 1.13 -28.43
C ARG A 365 24.24 0.27 -27.39
N SER A 366 23.69 0.17 -26.18
CA SER A 366 24.20 -0.63 -25.09
C SER A 366 23.12 -1.52 -24.52
N LEU A 367 23.18 -2.81 -24.81
CA LEU A 367 22.19 -3.80 -24.34
C LEU A 367 22.56 -4.42 -22.99
N ARG A 368 23.78 -4.21 -22.47
CA ARG A 368 24.23 -4.92 -21.26
C ARG A 368 23.31 -4.82 -20.05
N PRO A 369 22.88 -3.61 -19.61
CA PRO A 369 21.98 -3.51 -18.47
C PRO A 369 20.62 -4.18 -18.73
N ALA A 370 20.09 -4.07 -19.94
CA ALA A 370 18.83 -4.71 -20.34
C ALA A 370 18.93 -6.24 -20.34
N LEU A 371 20.04 -6.80 -20.82
CA LEU A 371 20.29 -8.25 -20.81
C LEU A 371 20.45 -8.79 -19.39
N LEU A 372 21.14 -8.07 -18.51
CA LEU A 372 21.28 -8.45 -17.10
C LEU A 372 19.91 -8.41 -16.38
N PHE A 373 19.12 -7.40 -16.68
CA PHE A 373 17.74 -7.28 -16.16
C PHE A 373 16.87 -8.44 -16.69
N ALA A 374 16.93 -8.76 -17.96
CA ALA A 374 16.19 -9.87 -18.55
C ALA A 374 16.61 -11.24 -17.96
N ALA A 375 17.93 -11.46 -17.79
CA ALA A 375 18.43 -12.67 -17.14
C ALA A 375 17.91 -12.82 -15.70
N GLY A 376 17.93 -11.72 -14.93
CA GLY A 376 17.31 -11.67 -13.59
C GLY A 376 15.81 -11.94 -13.64
N GLY A 377 15.10 -11.43 -14.63
CA GLY A 377 13.68 -11.69 -14.84
C GLY A 377 13.36 -13.16 -15.08
N VAL A 378 14.14 -13.84 -15.94
CA VAL A 378 14.00 -15.29 -16.17
C VAL A 378 14.23 -16.06 -14.87
N CYS A 379 15.29 -15.74 -14.13
CA CYS A 379 15.54 -16.38 -12.82
C CYS A 379 14.42 -16.09 -11.82
N ALA A 380 13.82 -14.88 -11.84
CA ALA A 380 12.69 -14.54 -10.99
C ALA A 380 11.47 -15.42 -11.30
N LEU A 381 11.17 -15.66 -12.58
CA LEU A 381 10.08 -16.56 -12.97
C LEU A 381 10.28 -17.98 -12.43
N LEU A 382 11.52 -18.48 -12.42
CA LEU A 382 11.82 -19.79 -11.81
C LEU A 382 11.54 -19.81 -10.31
N LEU A 383 11.88 -18.75 -9.57
CA LEU A 383 11.56 -18.62 -8.15
C LEU A 383 10.04 -18.53 -7.90
N LEU A 384 9.29 -17.98 -8.84
CA LEU A 384 7.85 -17.80 -8.75
C LEU A 384 7.02 -19.00 -9.22
N VAL A 385 7.63 -20.03 -9.84
CA VAL A 385 6.89 -21.20 -10.36
C VAL A 385 5.86 -21.76 -9.39
N PRO A 386 6.16 -21.96 -8.08
CA PRO A 386 5.16 -22.47 -7.14
C PRO A 386 3.96 -21.56 -7.00
N TYR A 387 4.17 -20.24 -6.93
CA TYR A 387 3.11 -19.25 -6.81
C TYR A 387 2.31 -19.08 -8.12
N LEU A 388 2.97 -19.08 -9.27
CA LEU A 388 2.30 -19.00 -10.57
C LEU A 388 1.39 -20.20 -10.82
N ARG A 389 1.78 -21.40 -10.36
CA ARG A 389 0.92 -22.58 -10.40
C ARG A 389 -0.34 -22.41 -9.59
N GLU A 390 -0.28 -21.79 -8.41
CA GLU A 390 -1.47 -21.50 -7.60
C GLU A 390 -2.44 -20.55 -8.32
N LEU A 391 -1.90 -19.49 -8.92
CA LEU A 391 -2.72 -18.54 -9.67
C LEU A 391 -3.45 -19.19 -10.85
N THR A 392 -2.87 -20.20 -11.49
CA THR A 392 -3.43 -20.84 -12.68
C THR A 392 -4.37 -22.02 -12.35
N HIS A 393 -4.13 -22.79 -11.30
CA HIS A 393 -4.93 -24.01 -11.00
C HIS A 393 -6.31 -23.72 -10.43
N SER A 394 -6.56 -22.53 -9.97
CA SER A 394 -7.79 -22.19 -9.28
C SER A 394 -8.83 -21.48 -10.15
N SER A 395 -8.62 -21.42 -11.47
CA SER A 395 -9.58 -20.80 -12.42
C SER A 395 -10.69 -21.77 -12.87
N THR A 396 -11.46 -22.29 -11.92
CA THR A 396 -12.66 -23.09 -12.24
C THR A 396 -13.86 -22.24 -12.65
N GLY A 397 -13.86 -20.95 -12.41
CA GLY A 397 -14.83 -20.01 -12.98
C GLY A 397 -14.31 -19.47 -14.32
N LYS A 398 -14.99 -19.77 -15.41
CA LYS A 398 -14.78 -19.10 -16.71
C LYS A 398 -15.02 -17.61 -16.53
N GLN A 399 -13.98 -16.86 -16.18
CA GLN A 399 -13.99 -15.44 -16.39
C GLN A 399 -13.88 -15.26 -17.92
N GLU A 400 -15.00 -15.09 -18.58
CA GLU A 400 -15.06 -14.70 -20.00
C GLU A 400 -14.54 -13.27 -20.11
N GLY A 401 -13.24 -13.09 -20.10
CA GLY A 401 -12.57 -11.80 -20.23
C GLY A 401 -11.11 -11.91 -19.83
N GLY A 402 -10.23 -11.27 -20.59
CA GLY A 402 -8.81 -11.19 -20.26
C GLY A 402 -8.60 -10.44 -18.95
N MET A 403 -7.44 -10.66 -18.30
CA MET A 403 -7.04 -9.96 -17.07
C MET A 403 -6.92 -8.45 -17.27
N PHE A 404 -6.64 -8.02 -18.50
CA PHE A 404 -6.48 -6.62 -18.89
C PHE A 404 -7.28 -6.30 -20.14
N GLY A 405 -7.83 -5.08 -20.21
CA GLY A 405 -8.52 -4.53 -21.38
C GLY A 405 -7.92 -3.20 -21.83
N PHE A 406 -8.20 -2.81 -23.06
CA PHE A 406 -7.83 -1.50 -23.59
C PHE A 406 -9.01 -0.54 -23.44
N VAL A 407 -8.93 0.36 -22.48
CA VAL A 407 -9.95 1.38 -22.20
C VAL A 407 -9.23 2.67 -21.81
N VAL A 408 -9.69 3.80 -22.33
CA VAL A 408 -9.12 5.10 -21.96
C VAL A 408 -9.55 5.44 -20.54
N ARG A 409 -8.57 5.72 -19.67
CA ARG A 409 -8.76 6.05 -18.27
C ARG A 409 -9.70 7.25 -18.09
N GLN A 410 -10.64 7.15 -17.17
CA GLN A 410 -11.61 8.17 -16.86
C GLN A 410 -11.24 8.90 -15.57
N MET A 411 -10.53 10.03 -15.71
CA MET A 411 -10.15 10.88 -14.56
C MET A 411 -11.22 11.96 -14.30
N ILE A 412 -11.57 12.72 -15.32
CA ILE A 412 -12.59 13.74 -15.25
C ILE A 412 -13.88 13.23 -15.90
N PRO A 413 -15.06 13.42 -15.30
CA PRO A 413 -16.33 13.02 -15.92
C PRO A 413 -16.50 13.66 -17.32
N PRO A 414 -16.72 12.85 -18.39
CA PRO A 414 -16.76 13.36 -19.76
C PRO A 414 -18.11 13.96 -20.16
N ASP A 415 -19.10 13.99 -19.26
CA ASP A 415 -20.51 14.30 -19.59
C ASP A 415 -20.68 15.69 -20.18
N GLY A 416 -19.93 16.68 -19.70
CA GLY A 416 -19.90 18.03 -20.26
C GLY A 416 -19.42 18.10 -21.71
N LEU A 417 -18.41 17.28 -22.08
CA LEU A 417 -17.94 17.18 -23.45
C LEU A 417 -18.89 16.36 -24.33
N LEU A 418 -19.46 15.30 -23.81
CA LEU A 418 -20.41 14.43 -24.52
C LEU A 418 -21.71 15.17 -24.89
N SER A 419 -22.15 16.09 -24.02
CA SER A 419 -23.32 16.95 -24.27
C SER A 419 -23.03 18.13 -25.21
N SER A 420 -21.76 18.40 -25.53
CA SER A 420 -21.39 19.47 -26.46
C SER A 420 -21.83 19.15 -27.87
N ARG A 421 -22.25 20.19 -28.63
CA ARG A 421 -22.67 20.04 -30.06
C ARG A 421 -21.61 19.39 -30.93
N LEU A 422 -20.34 19.49 -30.55
CA LEU A 422 -19.19 18.97 -31.29
C LEU A 422 -19.12 17.43 -31.25
N ILE A 423 -19.51 16.82 -30.17
CA ILE A 423 -19.39 15.37 -29.95
C ILE A 423 -20.76 14.68 -29.95
N GLN A 424 -21.83 15.40 -29.66
CA GLN A 424 -23.17 14.86 -29.49
C GLN A 424 -23.65 14.04 -30.71
N HIS A 425 -23.40 14.51 -31.93
CA HIS A 425 -23.79 13.78 -33.17
C HIS A 425 -23.00 12.47 -33.28
N PHE A 426 -21.71 12.46 -32.96
CA PHE A 426 -20.88 11.26 -32.96
C PHE A 426 -21.26 10.31 -31.80
N ALA A 427 -21.62 10.87 -30.65
CA ALA A 427 -22.01 10.11 -29.47
C ALA A 427 -23.31 9.31 -29.66
N THR A 428 -24.28 9.82 -30.46
CA THR A 428 -25.54 9.13 -30.75
C THR A 428 -25.31 7.85 -31.60
N GLY A 429 -24.32 7.87 -32.51
CA GLY A 429 -24.00 6.69 -33.34
C GLY A 429 -22.99 5.74 -32.69
N HIS A 430 -22.05 6.27 -31.92
CA HIS A 430 -20.92 5.51 -31.37
C HIS A 430 -20.62 5.88 -29.90
N PRO A 431 -21.48 5.55 -28.93
CA PRO A 431 -21.38 6.08 -27.57
C PRO A 431 -20.08 5.68 -26.85
N MET A 432 -19.60 4.43 -27.02
CA MET A 432 -18.33 4.00 -26.42
C MET A 432 -17.12 4.72 -27.03
N ALA A 433 -17.08 4.88 -28.35
CA ALA A 433 -16.00 5.57 -29.03
C ALA A 433 -15.97 7.06 -28.67
N ALA A 434 -17.14 7.70 -28.61
CA ALA A 434 -17.27 9.09 -28.17
C ALA A 434 -16.79 9.28 -26.73
N ARG A 435 -17.14 8.36 -25.82
CA ARG A 435 -16.70 8.39 -24.43
C ARG A 435 -15.18 8.24 -24.31
N ASN A 436 -14.61 7.26 -25.01
CA ASN A 436 -13.16 7.08 -25.03
C ASN A 436 -12.42 8.29 -25.63
N PHE A 437 -12.98 8.90 -26.67
CA PHE A 437 -12.41 10.12 -27.27
C PHE A 437 -12.48 11.30 -26.27
N ALA A 438 -13.62 11.51 -25.61
CA ALA A 438 -13.76 12.55 -24.59
C ALA A 438 -12.81 12.32 -23.41
N ASN A 439 -12.70 11.08 -22.92
CA ASN A 439 -11.73 10.72 -21.87
C ASN A 439 -10.29 11.00 -22.33
N PHE A 440 -9.94 10.68 -23.59
CA PHE A 440 -8.60 10.94 -24.14
C PHE A 440 -8.26 12.43 -24.13
N LEU A 441 -9.20 13.30 -24.52
CA LEU A 441 -9.02 14.75 -24.46
C LEU A 441 -8.84 15.25 -23.02
N LEU A 442 -9.49 14.60 -22.05
CA LEU A 442 -9.43 14.95 -20.63
C LEU A 442 -8.23 14.35 -19.86
N LEU A 443 -7.44 13.45 -20.50
CA LEU A 443 -6.26 12.87 -19.84
C LEU A 443 -5.25 13.93 -19.39
N THR A 444 -4.89 14.85 -20.28
CA THR A 444 -3.87 15.87 -19.96
C THR A 444 -4.28 16.78 -18.77
N PRO A 445 -5.47 17.42 -18.78
CA PRO A 445 -5.92 18.16 -17.62
C PRO A 445 -6.11 17.27 -16.39
N GLY A 446 -6.58 16.03 -16.53
CA GLY A 446 -6.69 15.08 -15.44
C GLY A 446 -5.34 14.82 -14.78
N TYR A 447 -4.31 14.46 -15.55
CA TYR A 447 -2.96 14.28 -15.01
C TYR A 447 -2.37 15.55 -14.39
N PHE A 448 -2.70 16.72 -14.91
CA PHE A 448 -2.28 17.99 -14.29
C PHE A 448 -2.93 18.18 -12.91
N LEU A 449 -4.20 17.87 -12.76
CA LEU A 449 -4.91 17.97 -11.48
C LEU A 449 -4.42 16.92 -10.48
N GLU A 450 -4.29 15.68 -10.87
CA GLU A 450 -3.89 14.56 -10.02
C GLU A 450 -2.40 14.58 -9.61
N LEU A 451 -1.51 14.94 -10.53
CA LEU A 451 -0.06 14.94 -10.29
C LEU A 451 0.50 16.32 -9.90
N GLY A 452 -0.22 17.41 -10.17
CA GLY A 452 0.17 18.76 -9.78
C GLY A 452 1.61 19.11 -10.17
N LEU A 453 2.45 19.32 -9.15
CA LEU A 453 3.88 19.63 -9.31
C LEU A 453 4.61 18.62 -10.20
N TYR A 454 4.34 17.32 -10.01
CA TYR A 454 5.05 16.26 -10.73
C TYR A 454 4.79 16.32 -12.24
N PHE A 455 3.56 16.66 -12.65
CA PHE A 455 3.24 16.86 -14.07
C PHE A 455 3.98 18.06 -14.67
N VAL A 456 4.07 19.16 -13.93
CA VAL A 456 4.84 20.34 -14.35
C VAL A 456 6.32 20.01 -14.50
N VAL A 457 6.89 19.25 -13.55
CA VAL A 457 8.29 18.78 -13.62
C VAL A 457 8.49 17.87 -14.83
N PHE A 458 7.55 16.98 -15.13
CA PHE A 458 7.63 16.16 -16.34
C PHE A 458 7.72 17.02 -17.62
N LEU A 459 6.89 18.06 -17.74
CA LEU A 459 6.94 18.98 -18.88
C LEU A 459 8.25 19.77 -18.95
N ILE A 460 8.83 20.18 -17.79
CA ILE A 460 10.11 20.88 -17.71
C ILE A 460 11.25 20.04 -18.33
N TYR A 461 11.20 18.73 -18.17
CA TYR A 461 12.21 17.84 -18.75
C TYR A 461 11.88 17.36 -20.16
N LEU A 462 10.62 17.07 -20.45
CA LEU A 462 10.19 16.52 -21.75
C LEU A 462 10.33 17.53 -22.88
N VAL A 463 9.86 18.77 -22.70
CA VAL A 463 9.81 19.77 -23.78
C VAL A 463 11.24 20.18 -24.27
N PRO A 464 12.21 20.49 -23.38
CA PRO A 464 13.58 20.77 -23.82
C PRO A 464 14.29 19.54 -24.38
N ALA A 465 14.03 18.35 -23.83
CA ALA A 465 14.61 17.10 -24.34
C ALA A 465 14.20 16.83 -25.79
N TRP A 466 12.90 17.04 -26.09
CA TRP A 466 12.37 16.87 -27.46
C TRP A 466 12.92 17.90 -28.43
N ARG A 467 13.12 19.16 -27.98
CA ARG A 467 13.68 20.23 -28.82
C ARG A 467 15.20 20.17 -28.97
N GLY A 468 15.87 19.16 -28.43
CA GLY A 468 17.35 19.03 -28.48
C GLY A 468 18.11 20.15 -27.78
N ARG A 469 17.42 20.96 -26.94
CA ARG A 469 17.98 22.17 -26.31
C ARG A 469 18.71 21.93 -24.99
N THR A 470 18.64 20.72 -24.44
CA THR A 470 19.30 20.37 -23.18
C THR A 470 20.08 19.06 -23.29
N LEU A 471 21.32 19.09 -22.76
CA LEU A 471 22.13 17.89 -22.61
C LEU A 471 21.75 17.21 -21.28
N LEU A 472 20.68 16.40 -21.31
CA LEU A 472 20.35 15.54 -20.17
C LEU A 472 21.44 14.47 -20.00
N THR A 473 21.81 14.19 -18.74
CA THR A 473 22.67 13.05 -18.43
C THR A 473 22.00 11.73 -18.82
N PRO A 474 22.75 10.64 -19.06
CA PRO A 474 22.15 9.32 -19.34
C PRO A 474 21.18 8.87 -18.28
N ALA A 475 21.44 9.18 -17.00
CA ALA A 475 20.55 8.88 -15.88
C ALA A 475 19.23 9.66 -15.99
N GLN A 476 19.27 10.96 -16.20
CA GLN A 476 18.06 11.78 -16.37
C GLN A 476 17.24 11.36 -17.59
N ARG A 477 17.91 11.04 -18.72
CA ARG A 477 17.21 10.51 -19.90
C ARG A 477 16.48 9.21 -19.60
N SER A 478 17.10 8.30 -18.82
CA SER A 478 16.45 7.06 -18.42
C SER A 478 15.23 7.33 -17.52
N LEU A 479 15.31 8.27 -16.56
CA LEU A 479 14.16 8.65 -15.71
C LEU A 479 13.02 9.24 -16.55
N VAL A 480 13.34 10.15 -17.49
CA VAL A 480 12.34 10.74 -18.41
C VAL A 480 11.74 9.67 -19.33
N CYS A 481 12.55 8.73 -19.83
CA CYS A 481 12.08 7.61 -20.64
C CYS A 481 11.10 6.72 -19.84
N ILE A 482 11.44 6.35 -18.60
CA ILE A 482 10.59 5.56 -17.72
C ILE A 482 9.27 6.31 -17.46
N ALA A 483 9.33 7.59 -17.12
CA ALA A 483 8.14 8.39 -16.89
C ALA A 483 7.26 8.50 -18.15
N ALA A 484 7.86 8.84 -19.31
CA ALA A 484 7.14 8.98 -20.57
C ALA A 484 6.52 7.66 -21.04
N ALA A 485 7.22 6.53 -20.85
CA ALA A 485 6.71 5.21 -21.20
C ALA A 485 5.56 4.74 -20.29
N THR A 486 5.51 5.20 -19.04
CA THR A 486 4.45 4.79 -18.12
C THR A 486 3.10 5.39 -18.49
N PHE A 487 3.05 6.65 -18.91
CA PHE A 487 1.79 7.34 -19.25
C PHE A 487 0.88 6.56 -20.22
N PRO A 488 1.32 6.09 -21.38
CA PRO A 488 0.46 5.33 -22.29
C PRO A 488 -0.13 4.07 -21.65
N PHE A 489 0.67 3.33 -20.89
CA PHE A 489 0.21 2.08 -20.28
C PHE A 489 -0.88 2.33 -19.24
N ILE A 490 -0.65 3.24 -18.28
CA ILE A 490 -1.65 3.56 -17.25
C ILE A 490 -2.87 4.33 -17.78
N SER A 491 -2.77 4.93 -18.97
CA SER A 491 -3.87 5.66 -19.63
C SER A 491 -4.76 4.79 -20.49
N LEU A 492 -4.21 3.73 -21.09
CA LEU A 492 -4.88 2.96 -22.15
C LEU A 492 -5.16 1.50 -21.75
N MET A 493 -4.55 1.02 -20.67
CA MET A 493 -4.78 -0.33 -20.16
C MET A 493 -5.50 -0.28 -18.82
N ARG A 494 -6.45 -1.18 -18.63
CA ARG A 494 -7.22 -1.31 -17.42
C ARG A 494 -7.23 -2.75 -16.94
N SER A 495 -7.15 -2.97 -15.61
CA SER A 495 -7.49 -4.25 -15.00
C SER A 495 -9.00 -4.49 -15.10
N LEU A 496 -9.38 -5.70 -15.55
CA LEU A 496 -10.79 -6.12 -15.68
C LEU A 496 -11.21 -7.03 -14.51
N THR A 497 -10.31 -7.30 -13.58
CA THR A 497 -10.55 -8.23 -12.47
C THR A 497 -11.31 -7.61 -11.30
N LEU A 498 -11.28 -6.29 -11.18
CA LEU A 498 -11.91 -5.53 -10.11
C LEU A 498 -12.78 -4.40 -10.65
N LYS A 499 -13.69 -3.89 -9.81
CA LYS A 499 -14.56 -2.75 -10.12
C LYS A 499 -13.76 -1.47 -10.42
N TYR A 500 -12.65 -1.30 -9.72
CA TYR A 500 -11.72 -0.17 -9.88
C TYR A 500 -10.53 -0.57 -10.75
N ASP A 501 -9.89 0.43 -11.39
CA ASP A 501 -8.71 0.20 -12.21
C ASP A 501 -7.43 0.12 -11.38
N ASP A 502 -7.24 -0.96 -10.65
CA ASP A 502 -6.03 -1.16 -9.83
C ASP A 502 -4.73 -1.08 -10.65
N PHE A 503 -4.75 -1.45 -11.93
CA PHE A 503 -3.56 -1.33 -12.77
C PHE A 503 -3.19 0.14 -12.99
N GLY A 504 -4.16 0.99 -13.33
CA GLY A 504 -3.94 2.43 -13.50
C GLY A 504 -3.58 3.12 -12.18
N ILE A 505 -4.30 2.78 -11.08
CA ILE A 505 -4.09 3.38 -9.76
C ILE A 505 -2.71 3.01 -9.20
N ARG A 506 -2.30 1.74 -9.25
CA ARG A 506 -1.05 1.25 -8.65
C ARG A 506 0.15 1.34 -9.59
N GLY A 507 -0.05 1.16 -10.90
CA GLY A 507 1.00 1.28 -11.90
C GLY A 507 1.60 2.69 -12.00
N VAL A 508 0.86 3.71 -11.58
CA VAL A 508 1.34 5.10 -11.54
C VAL A 508 2.55 5.30 -10.63
N LEU A 509 2.77 4.46 -9.64
CA LEU A 509 3.97 4.52 -8.78
C LEU A 509 5.27 4.44 -9.59
N VAL A 510 5.25 3.71 -10.73
CA VAL A 510 6.39 3.62 -11.66
C VAL A 510 6.68 4.96 -12.32
N LEU A 511 5.68 5.80 -12.54
CA LEU A 511 5.79 7.18 -13.02
C LEU A 511 6.24 8.14 -11.92
N GLN A 512 5.64 8.04 -10.74
CA GLN A 512 5.85 8.99 -9.66
C GLN A 512 7.29 8.96 -9.12
N PHE A 513 7.95 7.80 -9.05
CA PHE A 513 9.30 7.70 -8.53
C PHE A 513 10.36 8.47 -9.36
N PRO A 514 10.45 8.31 -10.69
CA PRO A 514 11.29 9.19 -11.52
C PRO A 514 10.96 10.67 -11.33
N LEU A 515 9.68 11.03 -11.30
CA LEU A 515 9.25 12.43 -11.15
C LEU A 515 9.62 13.01 -9.78
N LEU A 516 9.54 12.23 -8.72
CA LEU A 516 10.00 12.61 -7.38
C LEU A 516 11.49 13.01 -7.38
N LEU A 517 12.34 12.19 -8.01
CA LEU A 517 13.77 12.46 -8.12
C LEU A 517 14.05 13.73 -8.94
N LEU A 518 13.39 13.86 -10.10
CA LEU A 518 13.52 15.02 -10.98
C LEU A 518 12.95 16.30 -10.35
N ALA A 519 11.87 16.22 -9.58
CA ALA A 519 11.31 17.35 -8.84
C ALA A 519 12.31 17.89 -7.80
N SER A 520 13.00 17.00 -7.10
CA SER A 520 14.02 17.41 -6.15
C SER A 520 15.18 18.16 -6.81
N GLU A 521 15.58 17.78 -8.04
CA GLU A 521 16.59 18.48 -8.82
C GLU A 521 16.12 19.88 -9.27
N VAL A 522 14.89 19.97 -9.76
CA VAL A 522 14.28 21.22 -10.24
C VAL A 522 14.23 22.26 -9.10
N ILE A 523 13.70 21.88 -7.94
CA ILE A 523 13.52 22.80 -6.81
C ILE A 523 14.87 23.24 -6.23
N ILE A 524 15.85 22.36 -6.13
CA ILE A 524 17.21 22.75 -5.72
C ILE A 524 17.82 23.72 -6.70
N GLY A 525 17.62 23.51 -8.01
CA GLY A 525 18.09 24.42 -9.04
C GLY A 525 17.49 25.83 -8.98
N TRP A 526 16.28 25.99 -8.40
CA TRP A 526 15.67 27.31 -8.24
C TRP A 526 16.29 28.16 -7.16
N ASN A 527 16.70 27.54 -6.06
CA ASN A 527 17.25 28.23 -4.88
C ASN A 527 18.73 28.63 -5.04
N PHE A 528 19.39 28.14 -6.08
CA PHE A 528 20.80 28.44 -6.33
C PHE A 528 20.98 29.38 -7.52
N GLU A 529 20.54 30.64 -7.39
CA GLU A 529 21.15 31.77 -8.11
C GLU A 529 22.57 32.09 -7.61
N ASP A 530 23.24 31.19 -6.95
CA ASP A 530 24.67 31.34 -6.60
C ASP A 530 25.57 31.26 -7.84
N ARG A 531 25.46 32.31 -8.65
CA ARG A 531 26.39 32.65 -9.75
C ARG A 531 27.85 32.88 -9.30
N LYS A 532 28.17 32.70 -8.03
CA LYS A 532 29.47 33.04 -7.47
C LYS A 532 30.38 31.90 -7.07
N LEU A 533 29.94 30.63 -7.14
CA LEU A 533 30.86 29.52 -6.91
C LEU A 533 31.33 28.93 -8.23
N GLY A 534 32.62 29.24 -8.49
CA GLY A 534 33.36 29.02 -9.70
C GLY A 534 33.12 27.69 -10.42
N GLY A 535 33.04 27.83 -11.72
CA GLY A 535 33.20 26.90 -12.79
C GLY A 535 33.58 25.46 -12.46
N SER A 536 32.65 24.64 -12.11
CA SER A 536 32.85 23.21 -12.10
C SER A 536 31.69 22.52 -12.86
N ALA A 537 32.03 21.52 -13.61
CA ALA A 537 31.25 20.77 -14.59
C ALA A 537 29.86 20.22 -14.16
N MET A 538 29.34 20.64 -13.03
CA MET A 538 28.12 20.09 -12.39
C MET A 538 26.81 20.78 -12.79
N ALA A 539 26.84 21.79 -13.67
CA ALA A 539 25.60 22.42 -14.18
C ALA A 539 25.10 21.79 -15.49
N ALA A 540 25.66 20.69 -15.91
CA ALA A 540 25.40 20.04 -17.20
C ALA A 540 24.16 19.14 -17.21
N GLY A 541 23.04 19.55 -16.73
CA GLY A 541 21.84 18.72 -16.78
C GLY A 541 20.57 19.45 -16.38
N LEU A 542 20.68 20.59 -15.70
CA LEU A 542 19.50 21.41 -15.40
C LEU A 542 19.16 22.28 -16.62
N PRO A 543 17.88 22.38 -17.01
CA PRO A 543 17.47 23.36 -17.99
C PRO A 543 17.82 24.75 -17.49
N ARG A 544 18.92 25.33 -18.01
CA ARG A 544 19.46 26.61 -17.55
C ARG A 544 18.48 27.80 -17.60
N ASN A 545 17.41 27.67 -18.37
CA ASN A 545 16.39 28.71 -18.54
C ASN A 545 15.00 28.10 -18.47
N ILE A 546 14.56 27.71 -17.27
CA ILE A 546 13.14 27.39 -17.08
C ILE A 546 12.36 28.72 -17.20
N PRO A 547 11.38 28.79 -18.11
CA PRO A 547 10.54 29.98 -18.26
C PRO A 547 9.95 30.43 -16.93
N ARG A 548 9.91 31.73 -16.66
CA ARG A 548 9.35 32.26 -15.41
C ARG A 548 7.95 31.74 -15.15
N LEU A 549 7.13 31.61 -16.19
CA LEU A 549 5.77 31.04 -16.11
C LEU A 549 5.79 29.62 -15.53
N LEU A 550 6.65 28.73 -16.02
CA LEU A 550 6.72 27.34 -15.51
C LEU A 550 7.22 27.29 -14.08
N ARG A 551 8.11 28.18 -13.67
CA ARG A 551 8.54 28.29 -12.26
C ARG A 551 7.37 28.73 -11.38
N SER A 552 6.62 29.74 -11.80
CA SER A 552 5.43 30.21 -11.04
C SER A 552 4.38 29.12 -10.93
N VAL A 553 4.07 28.42 -12.03
CA VAL A 553 3.12 27.31 -12.02
C VAL A 553 3.59 26.20 -11.08
N ALA A 554 4.86 25.81 -11.14
CA ALA A 554 5.41 24.77 -10.26
C ALA A 554 5.41 25.20 -8.78
N SER A 555 5.67 26.49 -8.47
CA SER A 555 5.59 26.99 -7.09
C SER A 555 4.16 27.00 -6.57
N ILE A 556 3.19 27.37 -7.41
CA ILE A 556 1.77 27.36 -7.06
C ILE A 556 1.30 25.92 -6.86
N THR A 557 1.59 25.02 -7.79
CA THR A 557 1.19 23.59 -7.66
C THR A 557 1.87 22.92 -6.47
N LEU A 558 3.10 23.29 -6.12
CA LEU A 558 3.76 22.83 -4.89
C LEU A 558 3.00 23.30 -3.64
N ALA A 559 2.65 24.58 -3.57
CA ALA A 559 1.92 25.12 -2.42
C ALA A 559 0.53 24.50 -2.27
N ILE A 560 -0.20 24.33 -3.36
CA ILE A 560 -1.51 23.66 -3.36
C ILE A 560 -1.35 22.19 -2.99
N GLY A 561 -0.35 21.46 -3.54
CA GLY A 561 -0.11 20.06 -3.23
C GLY A 561 0.25 19.82 -1.75
N VAL A 562 0.98 20.75 -1.11
CA VAL A 562 1.21 20.70 0.35
C VAL A 562 -0.10 20.94 1.11
N LEU A 563 -0.92 21.90 0.68
CA LEU A 563 -2.23 22.16 1.29
C LEU A 563 -3.16 20.95 1.13
N SER A 564 -3.20 20.34 -0.06
CA SER A 564 -3.99 19.12 -0.34
C SER A 564 -3.57 17.99 0.60
N ALA A 565 -2.27 17.75 0.79
CA ALA A 565 -1.77 16.72 1.69
C ALA A 565 -2.15 16.97 3.16
N LEU A 566 -2.11 18.22 3.61
CA LEU A 566 -2.57 18.59 4.95
C LEU A 566 -4.08 18.35 5.10
N CYS A 567 -4.88 18.77 4.14
CA CYS A 567 -6.32 18.53 4.14
C CYS A 567 -6.63 17.01 4.10
N GLN A 568 -5.94 16.24 3.26
CA GLN A 568 -6.06 14.79 3.20
C GLN A 568 -5.77 14.15 4.57
N SER A 569 -4.67 14.53 5.22
CA SER A 569 -4.33 14.02 6.56
C SER A 569 -5.43 14.29 7.59
N LEU A 570 -6.06 15.47 7.52
CA LEU A 570 -7.18 15.83 8.39
C LEU A 570 -8.43 15.03 8.05
N MET A 571 -8.75 14.85 6.76
CA MET A 571 -9.92 14.07 6.33
C MET A 571 -9.78 12.60 6.72
N LEU A 572 -8.64 11.96 6.48
CA LEU A 572 -8.40 10.59 6.89
C LEU A 572 -8.68 10.35 8.38
N ARG A 573 -8.45 11.38 9.21
CA ARG A 573 -8.60 11.28 10.65
C ARG A 573 -9.97 11.73 11.17
N PHE A 574 -10.49 12.82 10.63
CA PHE A 574 -11.63 13.51 11.23
C PHE A 574 -12.94 13.35 10.43
N VAL A 575 -12.94 12.63 9.31
CA VAL A 575 -14.18 12.46 8.52
C VAL A 575 -15.28 11.78 9.32
N ILE A 576 -14.99 10.79 10.14
CA ILE A 576 -16.00 10.08 10.95
C ILE A 576 -16.62 11.03 12.00
N PRO A 577 -15.84 11.74 12.84
CA PRO A 577 -16.40 12.75 13.73
C PRO A 577 -17.23 13.81 13.02
N LEU A 578 -16.80 14.25 11.83
CA LEU A 578 -17.53 15.22 11.01
C LEU A 578 -18.84 14.64 10.47
N ALA A 579 -18.80 13.42 9.95
CA ALA A 579 -19.99 12.73 9.46
C ALA A 579 -21.01 12.51 10.59
N GLU A 580 -20.58 12.07 11.76
CA GLU A 580 -21.46 11.88 12.91
C GLU A 580 -22.05 13.21 13.43
N SER A 581 -21.29 14.30 13.40
CA SER A 581 -21.81 15.62 13.78
C SER A 581 -22.89 16.12 12.83
N ASN A 582 -22.74 15.86 11.53
CA ASN A 582 -23.70 16.26 10.50
C ASN A 582 -24.93 15.35 10.45
N MET A 583 -24.78 14.05 10.71
CA MET A 583 -25.91 13.11 10.79
C MET A 583 -26.79 13.34 12.02
N GLY A 584 -26.31 14.06 13.02
CA GLY A 584 -27.11 14.49 14.17
C GLY A 584 -28.35 15.32 13.84
N ALA A 585 -28.44 15.85 12.61
CA ALA A 585 -29.60 16.61 12.11
C ALA A 585 -30.65 15.74 11.36
N SER A 586 -30.30 14.52 10.92
CA SER A 586 -31.22 13.60 10.19
C SER A 586 -31.19 12.20 10.79
N ARG A 587 -31.46 12.09 12.08
CA ARG A 587 -31.37 10.81 12.80
C ARG A 587 -32.44 9.82 12.38
N ASP A 588 -32.01 8.67 11.88
CA ASP A 588 -32.63 7.40 12.18
C ASP A 588 -32.19 7.01 13.60
N PRO A 589 -33.10 6.98 14.61
CA PRO A 589 -32.75 6.64 15.99
C PRO A 589 -32.21 5.20 16.13
N ASP A 590 -32.44 4.37 15.12
CA ASP A 590 -32.09 2.96 15.08
C ASP A 590 -30.70 2.66 14.49
N ALA A 591 -30.10 3.64 13.82
CA ALA A 591 -28.74 3.54 13.33
C ALA A 591 -27.79 4.09 14.40
N GLY A 592 -27.20 3.22 15.22
CA GLY A 592 -26.17 3.60 16.17
C GLY A 592 -25.05 4.41 15.51
N SER A 593 -24.33 5.25 16.27
CA SER A 593 -23.19 5.98 15.71
C SER A 593 -22.10 5.01 15.26
N LEU A 594 -21.42 5.30 14.14
CA LEU A 594 -20.35 4.45 13.60
C LEU A 594 -19.25 4.18 14.64
N SER A 595 -18.86 5.22 15.38
CA SER A 595 -17.84 5.13 16.41
C SER A 595 -18.29 4.28 17.61
N HIS A 596 -19.58 4.29 17.97
CA HIS A 596 -20.11 3.43 19.01
C HIS A 596 -20.18 1.96 18.55
N ASN A 597 -20.67 1.72 17.34
CA ASN A 597 -20.68 0.39 16.75
C ASN A 597 -19.28 -0.23 16.64
N ALA A 598 -18.28 0.59 16.26
CA ALA A 598 -16.89 0.18 16.23
C ALA A 598 -16.36 -0.21 17.63
N TYR A 599 -16.75 0.52 18.66
CA TYR A 599 -16.37 0.24 20.04
C TYR A 599 -16.96 -1.09 20.52
N ILE A 600 -18.27 -1.29 20.36
CA ILE A 600 -18.97 -2.54 20.70
C ILE A 600 -18.32 -3.73 20.01
N SER A 601 -18.15 -3.65 18.70
CA SER A 601 -17.54 -4.71 17.91
C SER A 601 -16.12 -5.03 18.36
N SER A 602 -15.31 -4.01 18.64
CA SER A 602 -13.91 -4.20 19.09
C SER A 602 -13.83 -4.99 20.41
N ILE A 603 -14.70 -4.67 21.37
CA ILE A 603 -14.73 -5.36 22.67
C ILE A 603 -15.32 -6.75 22.52
N GLY A 604 -16.47 -6.87 21.85
CA GLY A 604 -17.17 -8.13 21.68
C GLY A 604 -16.31 -9.17 20.94
N TYR A 605 -15.61 -8.78 19.88
CA TYR A 605 -14.71 -9.70 19.16
C TYR A 605 -13.48 -10.07 19.98
N ALA A 606 -12.93 -9.17 20.80
CA ALA A 606 -11.83 -9.53 21.70
C ALA A 606 -12.25 -10.59 22.72
N GLN A 607 -13.47 -10.51 23.25
CA GLN A 607 -14.05 -11.52 24.15
C GLN A 607 -14.33 -12.83 23.40
N LEU A 608 -14.83 -12.75 22.18
CA LEU A 608 -15.09 -13.91 21.32
C LEU A 608 -13.82 -14.68 21.03
N ASP A 609 -12.74 -13.97 20.64
CA ASP A 609 -11.45 -14.58 20.34
C ASP A 609 -10.85 -15.32 21.54
N ALA A 610 -11.12 -14.85 22.75
CA ALA A 610 -10.71 -15.55 23.97
C ALA A 610 -11.55 -16.79 24.28
N SER A 611 -12.77 -16.89 23.72
CA SER A 611 -13.78 -17.86 24.12
C SER A 611 -13.98 -19.02 23.15
N ILE A 612 -13.56 -18.90 21.87
CA ILE A 612 -13.80 -19.90 20.84
C ILE A 612 -12.51 -20.45 20.23
N PRO A 613 -12.53 -21.68 19.66
CA PRO A 613 -11.38 -22.24 18.96
C PRO A 613 -10.92 -21.35 17.79
N ARG A 614 -9.64 -21.39 17.52
CA ARG A 614 -9.02 -20.54 16.46
C ARG A 614 -9.45 -20.94 15.05
N GLU A 615 -9.83 -22.19 14.85
CA GLU A 615 -10.31 -22.75 13.60
C GLU A 615 -11.80 -22.55 13.37
N ALA A 616 -12.48 -21.91 14.31
CA ALA A 616 -13.92 -21.71 14.26
C ALA A 616 -14.33 -20.81 13.08
N ILE A 617 -15.50 -21.10 12.51
CA ILE A 617 -16.12 -20.30 11.46
C ILE A 617 -17.18 -19.41 12.09
N VAL A 618 -17.00 -18.11 11.95
CA VAL A 618 -17.85 -17.08 12.53
C VAL A 618 -18.62 -16.36 11.43
N GLN A 619 -19.93 -16.20 11.60
CA GLN A 619 -20.76 -15.40 10.71
C GLN A 619 -21.34 -14.21 11.47
N PHE A 620 -21.15 -13.03 10.94
CA PHE A 620 -21.79 -11.79 11.37
C PHE A 620 -22.72 -11.28 10.26
N ASN A 621 -23.53 -10.26 10.55
CA ASN A 621 -24.39 -9.63 9.57
C ASN A 621 -23.54 -8.93 8.50
N PRO A 622 -23.59 -9.39 7.23
CA PRO A 622 -22.80 -8.78 6.16
C PRO A 622 -23.39 -7.47 5.64
N ALA A 623 -24.67 -7.16 5.97
CA ALA A 623 -25.32 -5.94 5.58
C ALA A 623 -25.07 -4.86 6.64
N PRO A 624 -24.10 -3.95 6.47
CA PRO A 624 -23.90 -2.88 7.43
C PRO A 624 -25.12 -1.98 7.44
N PRO A 625 -25.65 -1.60 8.61
CA PRO A 625 -26.80 -0.72 8.72
C PRO A 625 -26.49 0.71 8.24
N ASN A 626 -25.24 1.03 7.89
CA ASN A 626 -24.81 2.39 7.59
C ASN A 626 -23.77 2.50 6.48
N LEU A 627 -23.88 3.57 5.79
CA LEU A 627 -23.19 4.27 4.70
C LEU A 627 -21.66 4.18 4.60
N PHE A 628 -20.96 3.71 5.61
CA PHE A 628 -19.51 3.57 5.60
C PHE A 628 -19.18 2.09 5.74
N TRP A 629 -18.66 1.54 4.71
CA TRP A 629 -18.19 0.20 4.43
C TRP A 629 -16.97 -0.22 5.28
N MET A 630 -16.88 0.28 6.50
CA MET A 630 -15.84 -0.14 7.42
C MET A 630 -16.25 -1.49 7.96
N ASP A 631 -15.67 -2.52 7.39
CA ASP A 631 -15.77 -3.87 7.91
C ASP A 631 -15.01 -3.98 9.23
N VAL A 632 -15.53 -3.25 10.22
CA VAL A 632 -15.03 -3.26 11.59
C VAL A 632 -14.94 -4.69 12.11
N ASP A 633 -15.82 -5.53 11.63
CA ASP A 633 -15.89 -6.94 11.95
C ASP A 633 -14.64 -7.72 11.55
N LEU A 634 -13.93 -7.32 10.50
CA LEU A 634 -12.70 -7.98 10.09
C LEU A 634 -11.48 -7.67 10.99
N PHE A 635 -11.53 -6.61 11.77
CA PHE A 635 -10.44 -6.30 12.69
C PHE A 635 -10.47 -7.08 13.99
N GLY A 636 -11.66 -7.47 14.42
CA GLY A 636 -11.84 -8.07 15.72
C GLY A 636 -11.69 -9.57 15.74
N VAL A 637 -11.84 -10.22 14.60
CA VAL A 637 -11.94 -11.68 14.51
C VAL A 637 -10.70 -12.29 13.88
N ASP A 638 -9.83 -12.86 14.70
CA ASP A 638 -8.76 -13.75 14.22
C ASP A 638 -9.32 -15.14 13.88
N ARG A 639 -10.36 -15.19 13.04
CA ARG A 639 -11.05 -16.40 12.62
C ARG A 639 -11.38 -16.33 11.13
N GLN A 640 -11.74 -17.49 10.55
CA GLN A 640 -12.33 -17.50 9.23
C GLN A 640 -13.75 -16.97 9.33
N THR A 641 -14.01 -15.85 8.69
CA THR A 641 -15.31 -15.20 8.73
C THR A 641 -16.23 -15.74 7.64
N GLY A 642 -17.52 -15.82 7.93
CA GLY A 642 -18.55 -16.03 6.92
C GLY A 642 -18.53 -14.94 5.87
N MET A 643 -19.15 -15.22 4.73
CA MET A 643 -19.09 -14.37 3.57
C MET A 643 -19.58 -12.94 3.87
N ILE A 644 -18.75 -11.97 3.54
CA ILE A 644 -19.19 -10.59 3.38
C ILE A 644 -19.89 -10.53 2.04
N THR A 645 -21.19 -10.33 2.05
CA THR A 645 -21.92 -9.99 0.84
C THR A 645 -21.68 -8.53 0.50
N ASP A 646 -20.61 -8.25 -0.21
CA ASP A 646 -20.73 -7.17 -1.17
C ASP A 646 -21.79 -7.65 -2.18
N ARG A 647 -22.87 -6.93 -2.35
CA ARG A 647 -23.99 -7.29 -3.26
C ARG A 647 -23.53 -7.60 -4.68
N ASP A 648 -22.35 -7.14 -5.07
CA ASP A 648 -21.68 -7.38 -6.35
C ASP A 648 -20.63 -8.51 -6.29
N GLY A 649 -20.37 -9.13 -5.12
CA GLY A 649 -19.09 -9.74 -4.84
C GLY A 649 -19.04 -11.21 -4.51
N CYS A 650 -20.01 -12.02 -4.93
CA CYS A 650 -19.85 -13.48 -4.91
C CYS A 650 -18.68 -14.01 -5.76
N GLY A 651 -18.09 -13.16 -6.58
CA GLY A 651 -16.87 -13.41 -7.32
C GLY A 651 -15.66 -12.69 -6.72
N SER A 652 -15.45 -12.78 -5.40
CA SER A 652 -14.25 -12.17 -4.79
C SER A 652 -12.98 -12.60 -5.53
N PRO A 653 -12.14 -11.66 -5.97
CA PRO A 653 -10.85 -11.98 -6.59
C PRO A 653 -9.93 -12.77 -5.65
N ALA A 654 -10.25 -12.82 -4.35
CA ALA A 654 -9.57 -13.64 -3.37
C ALA A 654 -9.84 -15.14 -3.50
N GLY A 655 -10.67 -15.57 -4.47
CA GLY A 655 -10.91 -16.98 -4.79
C GLY A 655 -12.05 -17.59 -3.98
N GLY A 656 -13.24 -17.66 -4.54
CA GLY A 656 -14.39 -18.44 -4.08
C GLY A 656 -15.11 -19.03 -5.28
N ASP A 657 -16.00 -19.99 -5.05
CA ASP A 657 -16.87 -20.48 -6.11
C ASP A 657 -18.10 -19.56 -6.22
N PRO A 658 -18.26 -18.84 -7.33
CA PRO A 658 -19.42 -17.98 -7.52
C PRO A 658 -20.74 -18.74 -7.58
N SER A 659 -20.75 -20.06 -7.80
CA SER A 659 -22.00 -20.83 -7.99
C SER A 659 -22.77 -21.07 -6.69
N GLY A 660 -22.09 -21.25 -5.56
CA GLY A 660 -22.72 -21.47 -4.25
C GLY A 660 -23.01 -20.19 -3.46
N CYS A 661 -22.41 -19.10 -3.86
CA CYS A 661 -22.44 -17.84 -3.15
C CYS A 661 -23.83 -17.18 -3.04
N PRO A 662 -24.67 -17.10 -4.09
CA PRO A 662 -25.99 -16.47 -3.98
C PRO A 662 -26.91 -17.17 -2.97
N ALA A 663 -26.85 -18.51 -2.89
CA ALA A 663 -27.66 -19.27 -1.95
C ALA A 663 -27.22 -19.01 -0.49
N MET A 664 -25.91 -19.01 -0.24
CA MET A 664 -25.38 -18.67 1.08
C MET A 664 -25.70 -17.22 1.46
N ALA A 665 -25.55 -16.28 0.53
CA ALA A 665 -25.90 -14.88 0.76
C ALA A 665 -27.37 -14.70 1.14
N ALA A 666 -28.28 -15.32 0.42
CA ALA A 666 -29.71 -15.25 0.70
C ALA A 666 -30.04 -15.89 2.07
N ALA A 667 -29.42 -17.02 2.41
CA ALA A 667 -29.63 -17.69 3.68
C ALA A 667 -29.10 -16.82 4.86
N VAL A 668 -27.92 -16.20 4.71
CA VAL A 668 -27.35 -15.31 5.73
C VAL A 668 -28.19 -14.05 5.88
N ASP A 669 -28.65 -13.44 4.78
CA ASP A 669 -29.55 -12.29 4.83
C ASP A 669 -30.85 -12.61 5.58
N SER A 670 -31.48 -13.74 5.24
CA SER A 670 -32.66 -14.24 5.96
C SER A 670 -32.39 -14.48 7.45
N LEU A 671 -31.22 -14.98 7.80
CA LEU A 671 -30.81 -15.27 9.17
C LEU A 671 -30.76 -13.98 10.03
N PHE A 672 -30.22 -12.89 9.49
CA PHE A 672 -30.14 -11.62 10.21
C PHE A 672 -31.43 -10.78 10.17
N ASN A 673 -32.43 -11.21 9.39
CA ASN A 673 -33.76 -10.63 9.32
C ASN A 673 -34.77 -11.44 10.15
N SER A 674 -34.51 -11.62 11.45
CA SER A 674 -35.48 -12.18 12.41
C SER A 674 -35.78 -13.69 12.28
N ALA A 675 -34.77 -14.51 11.97
CA ALA A 675 -34.92 -15.97 11.92
C ALA A 675 -35.11 -16.60 13.31
N SER A 676 -35.86 -17.72 13.38
CA SER A 676 -35.97 -18.53 14.58
C SER A 676 -34.69 -19.32 14.88
N ALA A 677 -34.52 -19.80 16.11
CA ALA A 677 -33.40 -20.67 16.47
C ALA A 677 -33.28 -21.92 15.59
N ASP A 678 -34.39 -22.54 15.23
CA ASP A 678 -34.37 -23.73 14.37
C ASP A 678 -33.93 -23.43 12.96
N GLN A 679 -34.35 -22.29 12.41
CA GLN A 679 -33.89 -21.81 11.12
C GLN A 679 -32.39 -21.47 11.17
N ALA A 680 -31.95 -20.83 12.25
CA ALA A 680 -30.52 -20.51 12.44
C ALA A 680 -29.67 -21.79 12.50
N ARG A 681 -30.09 -22.80 13.28
CA ARG A 681 -29.40 -24.10 13.35
C ARG A 681 -29.38 -24.83 12.00
N ALA A 682 -30.48 -24.76 11.24
CA ALA A 682 -30.56 -25.36 9.91
C ALA A 682 -29.57 -24.71 8.95
N THR A 683 -29.53 -23.37 8.89
CA THR A 683 -28.59 -22.58 8.08
C THR A 683 -27.15 -22.86 8.48
N CYS A 684 -26.86 -22.90 9.77
CA CYS A 684 -25.52 -23.18 10.27
C CYS A 684 -25.03 -24.57 9.86
N ARG A 685 -25.90 -25.61 9.97
CA ARG A 685 -25.58 -26.97 9.53
C ARG A 685 -25.39 -27.06 8.03
N GLU A 686 -26.25 -26.40 7.27
CA GLU A 686 -26.20 -26.41 5.80
C GLU A 686 -24.89 -25.80 5.30
N PHE A 687 -24.45 -24.68 5.87
CA PHE A 687 -23.27 -23.92 5.42
C PHE A 687 -22.03 -24.09 6.28
N GLY A 688 -22.07 -24.97 7.30
CA GLY A 688 -20.90 -25.25 8.14
C GLY A 688 -20.48 -24.10 9.05
N ILE A 689 -21.38 -23.16 9.33
CA ILE A 689 -21.16 -22.04 10.26
C ILE A 689 -21.20 -22.59 11.69
N GLN A 690 -20.34 -22.14 12.56
CA GLN A 690 -20.23 -22.62 13.93
C GLN A 690 -20.73 -21.61 14.95
N TYR A 691 -20.45 -20.34 14.73
CA TYR A 691 -20.83 -19.25 15.63
C TYR A 691 -21.47 -18.12 14.85
N LEU A 692 -22.51 -17.55 15.46
CA LEU A 692 -23.21 -16.37 14.96
C LEU A 692 -22.93 -15.18 15.87
N VAL A 693 -22.67 -14.04 15.28
CA VAL A 693 -22.49 -12.77 15.99
C VAL A 693 -23.66 -11.85 15.67
N ALA A 694 -24.32 -11.36 16.69
CA ALA A 694 -25.37 -10.35 16.59
C ALA A 694 -25.01 -9.14 17.44
N ARG A 695 -25.35 -7.97 16.95
CA ARG A 695 -25.09 -6.68 17.61
C ARG A 695 -26.39 -5.91 17.77
N VAL A 696 -26.43 -4.98 18.68
CA VAL A 696 -27.63 -4.20 19.02
C VAL A 696 -28.31 -3.55 17.81
N TYR A 697 -27.56 -3.23 16.78
CA TYR A 697 -28.06 -2.62 15.55
C TYR A 697 -28.50 -3.62 14.47
N ASP A 698 -28.30 -4.93 14.67
CA ASP A 698 -28.76 -5.94 13.72
C ASP A 698 -30.30 -6.11 13.82
N PRO A 699 -31.02 -6.29 12.70
CA PRO A 699 -32.49 -6.46 12.72
C PRO A 699 -32.94 -7.60 13.63
N ALA A 700 -32.23 -8.75 13.61
CA ALA A 700 -32.54 -9.89 14.44
C ALA A 700 -32.42 -9.62 15.96
N TRP A 701 -31.67 -8.58 16.37
CA TRP A 701 -31.58 -8.17 17.77
C TRP A 701 -32.88 -7.57 18.31
N LYS A 702 -33.62 -6.89 17.44
CA LYS A 702 -34.86 -6.20 17.79
C LYS A 702 -36.02 -7.18 17.99
N ASP A 703 -35.99 -8.33 17.35
CA ASP A 703 -36.98 -9.39 17.49
C ASP A 703 -36.63 -10.32 18.66
N LYS A 704 -37.41 -10.26 19.75
CA LYS A 704 -37.22 -11.08 20.94
C LYS A 704 -37.47 -12.57 20.75
N THR A 705 -38.05 -12.98 19.62
CA THR A 705 -38.25 -14.38 19.24
C THR A 705 -37.14 -14.92 18.36
N SER A 706 -36.25 -14.09 17.90
CA SER A 706 -35.13 -14.47 17.04
C SER A 706 -34.11 -15.37 17.76
N TRP A 707 -33.26 -16.01 16.96
CA TRP A 707 -32.15 -16.85 17.44
C TRP A 707 -31.21 -16.11 18.40
N VAL A 708 -31.11 -14.80 18.29
CA VAL A 708 -30.26 -13.95 19.16
C VAL A 708 -30.58 -14.15 20.64
N TRP A 709 -31.86 -14.40 20.95
CA TRP A 709 -32.33 -14.50 22.32
C TRP A 709 -32.59 -15.94 22.77
N THR A 710 -32.65 -16.87 21.83
CA THR A 710 -33.06 -18.27 22.06
C THR A 710 -31.93 -19.29 21.97
N LEU A 711 -30.80 -18.93 21.28
CA LEU A 711 -29.58 -19.75 21.27
C LEU A 711 -28.70 -19.45 22.51
N SER A 712 -27.87 -20.44 22.87
CA SER A 712 -26.96 -20.33 24.00
C SER A 712 -25.80 -19.37 23.68
N PRO A 713 -25.61 -18.31 24.48
CA PRO A 713 -24.53 -17.36 24.24
C PRO A 713 -23.17 -17.91 24.71
N VAL A 714 -22.14 -17.69 23.91
CA VAL A 714 -20.72 -17.88 24.27
C VAL A 714 -20.15 -16.60 24.84
N VAL A 715 -20.54 -15.47 24.23
CA VAL A 715 -20.30 -14.11 24.71
C VAL A 715 -21.64 -13.39 24.75
N SER A 716 -21.91 -12.67 25.81
CA SER A 716 -23.18 -11.90 25.96
C SER A 716 -22.93 -10.67 26.80
N ASP A 717 -23.19 -9.52 26.22
CA ASP A 717 -23.38 -8.26 26.90
C ASP A 717 -24.66 -7.56 26.43
N ASP A 718 -24.88 -6.32 26.80
CA ASP A 718 -26.09 -5.59 26.49
C ASP A 718 -26.19 -5.18 25.01
N GLU A 719 -25.09 -5.20 24.25
CA GLU A 719 -25.02 -4.68 22.88
C GLU A 719 -24.39 -5.65 21.87
N PHE A 720 -23.76 -6.75 22.37
CA PHE A 720 -23.07 -7.75 21.55
C PHE A 720 -23.36 -9.17 22.06
N ARG A 721 -23.69 -10.07 21.16
CA ARG A 721 -23.84 -11.50 21.46
C ARG A 721 -23.15 -12.35 20.42
N ALA A 722 -22.42 -13.34 20.90
CA ALA A 722 -21.92 -14.43 20.07
C ALA A 722 -22.52 -15.75 20.57
N LEU A 723 -23.08 -16.52 19.68
CA LEU A 723 -23.90 -17.68 19.98
C LEU A 723 -23.36 -18.93 19.30
N ASP A 724 -23.37 -20.06 20.01
CA ASP A 724 -23.03 -21.35 19.42
C ASP A 724 -24.24 -21.88 18.63
N CYS A 725 -24.04 -22.00 17.33
CA CYS A 725 -25.08 -22.40 16.39
C CYS A 725 -25.19 -23.94 16.22
N ARG A 726 -24.24 -24.68 16.84
CA ARG A 726 -24.19 -26.16 16.72
C ARG A 726 -25.08 -26.86 17.74
N GLN A 727 -25.45 -26.18 18.84
CA GLN A 727 -26.22 -26.69 19.95
C GLN A 727 -27.76 -26.50 19.71
#